data_6ae6a87e9167e0deaa1dac4e1a75666c
#
_entry.id   6ae6a87e9167e0deaa1dac4e1a75666c
#
_cell.length_a   1.000
_cell.length_b   1.000
_cell.length_c   1.000
_cell.angle_alpha   90.00
_cell.angle_beta   90.00
_cell.angle_gamma   90.00
#
_symmetry.space_group_name_H-M   'P 1'
#
loop_
_entity.id
_entity.type
_entity.pdbx_description
1 polymer ?
#
loop_
_entity_poly.entity_id
_entity_poly.type
_entity_poly.pdbx_seq_one_letter_code
_entity_poly.pdbx_strand_id
1 'polypeptide(L)'
;MGKSTGATFQDSVKIACIGNSVTYGSKVANKENNAYPEQLQAMLGDQYQVRNFGVSGRTLLKKGDKPYWETEAYSNALEFKPDIVFIKLGTNDSKLQNRGHLDDFEADYIELVNSFKKENKRARIVLLLPVPAFTTDTIGIWNEVIKNKITPITRSVAFKTNSEVLDLYQLFINQPGLLPDMVHPSSLGATVIAKRLYESVVQKEMETIDALKSKEIKVLETENFYGFPLTNFEFMGASCKIVRPKKVAPGAPWVLRARFWGHEPQTDIALLERGFHIAYCDVANLFGGPKAVKRWDEFYRLMTQTGLSKKVVLEGMSRGGLIIYNWADKNPEKVACVYADAPVLDGKSWPGGLGKGKGSTSDWEAFKKVYHLKTEKDISKFNGNPIQKIESIAKGGYPMMHVCGAADAVVPIEENTKPFEDGIKAHGGTIEVIYKKGIGHHPHSLENPSPIVDFILRATDQKLNFAIVPAPSAEFRSAAGWKEGKDWWAQANDIDSLCLASKENDILLIGNSITQGWGGNRPNVTYAPGKEAADLYFKDLNWIGAGISGDRTQHLLYRLNNANYESAQPKVVILGIGVNNFGENTAEEIFDGIREVLKVVLEKFSPSTKIMLFGPLPTGLDPNTDRREKYNKIHSLIKDFGNDKNVFYYNIINELSDEKGFLRADLYSQDGIHLLPEGYKVWGKFIRENYFIATK
;
A
#
# COMPACT_ATOMS: atom_id res chain seq x y z
N MET A 1 -10.24 24.91 -19.15
CA MET A 1 -9.03 24.77 -19.99
C MET A 1 -7.99 25.71 -19.44
N GLY A 2 -7.20 25.25 -18.47
CA GLY A 2 -6.09 26.01 -17.91
C GLY A 2 -4.95 26.10 -18.91
N LYS A 3 -4.32 27.26 -19.03
CA LYS A 3 -3.15 27.46 -19.86
C LYS A 3 -2.00 26.60 -19.34
N SER A 4 -1.71 25.51 -20.04
CA SER A 4 -0.42 24.84 -19.99
C SER A 4 0.65 25.87 -20.37
N THR A 5 1.52 26.23 -19.44
CA THR A 5 2.80 26.85 -19.75
C THR A 5 3.54 25.86 -20.62
N GLY A 6 3.83 26.22 -21.87
CA GLY A 6 4.38 25.36 -22.92
C GLY A 6 5.74 24.74 -22.57
N ALA A 7 5.72 23.68 -21.75
CA ALA A 7 6.71 22.64 -21.82
C ALA A 7 6.40 21.81 -23.07
N THR A 8 7.27 21.86 -24.04
CA THR A 8 7.17 21.03 -25.23
C THR A 8 7.22 19.56 -24.75
N PHE A 9 6.20 18.77 -25.08
CA PHE A 9 6.08 17.31 -24.81
C PHE A 9 7.23 16.47 -25.38
N GLN A 10 8.31 17.09 -25.81
CA GLN A 10 9.41 16.43 -26.50
C GLN A 10 10.31 15.58 -25.59
N ASP A 11 10.24 15.77 -24.25
CA ASP A 11 11.07 15.05 -23.29
C ASP A 11 10.26 14.23 -22.24
N SER A 12 8.93 14.09 -22.38
CA SER A 12 8.13 13.33 -21.41
C SER A 12 8.27 11.81 -21.62
N VAL A 13 8.33 11.05 -20.52
CA VAL A 13 8.36 9.58 -20.56
C VAL A 13 7.02 9.06 -21.02
N LYS A 14 7.01 8.29 -22.10
CA LYS A 14 5.81 7.75 -22.76
C LYS A 14 5.41 6.42 -22.13
N ILE A 15 4.17 6.33 -21.65
CA ILE A 15 3.62 5.12 -21.05
C ILE A 15 2.40 4.64 -21.85
N ALA A 16 2.44 3.41 -22.36
CA ALA A 16 1.32 2.76 -23.01
C ALA A 16 0.64 1.75 -22.08
N CYS A 17 -0.67 1.92 -21.86
CA CYS A 17 -1.50 0.94 -21.16
C CYS A 17 -2.26 0.09 -22.19
N ILE A 18 -1.76 -1.10 -22.46
CA ILE A 18 -2.31 -2.08 -23.41
C ILE A 18 -3.27 -2.99 -22.67
N GLY A 19 -4.45 -3.27 -23.22
CA GLY A 19 -5.33 -4.21 -22.56
C GLY A 19 -6.73 -4.34 -23.14
N ASN A 20 -7.57 -5.00 -22.36
CA ASN A 20 -8.95 -5.27 -22.66
C ASN A 20 -9.92 -4.27 -21.98
N SER A 21 -11.12 -4.71 -21.63
CA SER A 21 -12.16 -3.91 -20.98
C SER A 21 -11.73 -3.28 -19.64
N VAL A 22 -10.85 -3.92 -18.89
CA VAL A 22 -10.34 -3.36 -17.61
C VAL A 22 -9.46 -2.14 -17.89
N THR A 23 -8.60 -2.19 -18.90
CA THR A 23 -7.76 -1.06 -19.31
C THR A 23 -8.62 0.05 -19.95
N TYR A 24 -9.60 -0.33 -20.80
CA TYR A 24 -10.57 0.60 -21.39
C TYR A 24 -11.39 1.37 -20.34
N GLY A 25 -11.55 0.82 -19.13
CA GLY A 25 -12.38 1.41 -18.07
C GLY A 25 -13.85 1.02 -18.17
N SER A 26 -14.18 -0.20 -18.66
CA SER A 26 -15.57 -0.70 -18.64
C SER A 26 -16.09 -0.79 -17.20
N LYS A 27 -17.32 -0.29 -16.98
CA LYS A 27 -17.98 -0.18 -15.66
C LYS A 27 -17.35 0.84 -14.69
N VAL A 28 -16.34 1.58 -15.11
CA VAL A 28 -15.81 2.72 -14.35
C VAL A 28 -16.70 3.93 -14.61
N ALA A 29 -17.24 4.52 -13.53
CA ALA A 29 -18.00 5.75 -13.62
C ALA A 29 -17.06 6.91 -13.99
N ASN A 30 -17.48 7.77 -14.94
CA ASN A 30 -16.66 8.87 -15.47
C ASN A 30 -15.25 8.34 -15.91
N LYS A 31 -15.25 7.34 -16.80
CA LYS A 31 -14.05 6.60 -17.18
C LYS A 31 -12.95 7.49 -17.76
N GLU A 32 -13.34 8.59 -18.42
CA GLU A 32 -12.44 9.57 -19.04
C GLU A 32 -11.51 10.25 -18.00
N ASN A 33 -11.87 10.16 -16.72
CA ASN A 33 -11.08 10.67 -15.61
C ASN A 33 -10.68 9.56 -14.61
N ASN A 34 -11.50 8.49 -14.51
CA ASN A 34 -11.38 7.51 -13.44
C ASN A 34 -10.91 6.12 -13.88
N ALA A 35 -10.73 5.83 -15.18
CA ALA A 35 -10.06 4.59 -15.55
C ALA A 35 -8.60 4.62 -15.07
N TYR A 36 -7.98 3.45 -14.84
CA TYR A 36 -6.67 3.42 -14.19
C TYR A 36 -5.55 4.14 -14.98
N PRO A 37 -5.53 4.16 -16.33
CA PRO A 37 -4.52 4.92 -17.05
C PRO A 37 -4.64 6.44 -16.83
N GLU A 38 -5.86 6.94 -16.78
CA GLU A 38 -6.16 8.36 -16.54
C GLU A 38 -5.80 8.78 -15.10
N GLN A 39 -6.11 7.92 -14.11
CA GLN A 39 -5.67 8.15 -12.73
C GLN A 39 -4.15 8.08 -12.59
N LEU A 40 -3.50 7.15 -13.31
CA LEU A 40 -2.04 7.05 -13.36
C LEU A 40 -1.42 8.34 -13.95
N GLN A 41 -2.00 8.86 -15.05
CA GLN A 41 -1.57 10.15 -15.63
C GLN A 41 -1.67 11.27 -14.60
N ALA A 42 -2.80 11.35 -13.89
CA ALA A 42 -3.03 12.37 -12.88
C ALA A 42 -2.02 12.32 -11.73
N MET A 43 -1.61 11.12 -11.29
CA MET A 43 -0.60 10.92 -10.26
C MET A 43 0.82 11.25 -10.73
N LEU A 44 1.16 10.93 -11.98
CA LEU A 44 2.50 11.10 -12.54
C LEU A 44 2.78 12.53 -13.01
N GLY A 45 1.73 13.32 -13.32
CA GLY A 45 1.86 14.69 -13.80
C GLY A 45 2.48 14.81 -15.21
N ASP A 46 2.88 16.03 -15.58
CA ASP A 46 3.25 16.41 -16.95
C ASP A 46 4.61 15.86 -17.43
N GLN A 47 5.43 15.31 -16.52
CA GLN A 47 6.69 14.67 -16.88
C GLN A 47 6.47 13.31 -17.60
N TYR A 48 5.24 12.80 -17.58
CA TYR A 48 4.84 11.55 -18.21
C TYR A 48 3.68 11.77 -19.16
N GLN A 49 3.63 10.96 -20.23
CA GLN A 49 2.51 10.88 -21.13
C GLN A 49 1.92 9.48 -21.12
N VAL A 50 0.87 9.27 -20.31
CA VAL A 50 0.16 7.99 -20.22
C VAL A 50 -0.95 7.95 -21.26
N ARG A 51 -1.00 6.88 -22.07
CA ARG A 51 -2.07 6.66 -23.03
C ARG A 51 -2.77 5.34 -22.81
N ASN A 52 -4.11 5.40 -22.88
CA ASN A 52 -4.99 4.25 -22.77
C ASN A 52 -5.23 3.63 -24.15
N PHE A 53 -4.68 2.44 -24.37
CA PHE A 53 -4.88 1.65 -25.60
C PHE A 53 -5.75 0.40 -25.31
N GLY A 54 -6.58 0.46 -24.26
CA GLY A 54 -7.51 -0.61 -23.91
C GLY A 54 -8.68 -0.72 -24.89
N VAL A 55 -9.04 -1.94 -25.28
CA VAL A 55 -10.21 -2.21 -26.13
C VAL A 55 -11.04 -3.34 -25.52
N SER A 56 -12.33 -3.05 -25.25
CA SER A 56 -13.22 -4.03 -24.59
C SER A 56 -13.37 -5.33 -25.36
N GLY A 57 -13.37 -6.45 -24.64
CA GLY A 57 -13.63 -7.78 -25.19
C GLY A 57 -12.45 -8.45 -25.88
N ARG A 58 -11.29 -7.78 -26.00
CA ARG A 58 -10.16 -8.30 -26.79
C ARG A 58 -9.39 -9.41 -26.08
N THR A 59 -8.92 -10.38 -26.87
CA THR A 59 -8.06 -11.49 -26.47
C THR A 59 -6.60 -11.19 -26.79
N LEU A 60 -5.68 -11.83 -26.04
CA LEU A 60 -4.28 -11.92 -26.42
C LEU A 60 -4.10 -12.89 -27.58
N LEU A 61 -4.79 -14.04 -27.51
CA LEU A 61 -4.75 -15.07 -28.54
C LEU A 61 -5.11 -14.49 -29.92
N LYS A 62 -4.25 -14.70 -30.92
CA LYS A 62 -4.52 -14.36 -32.32
C LYS A 62 -5.66 -15.14 -32.91
N LYS A 63 -5.84 -16.40 -32.44
CA LYS A 63 -6.98 -17.26 -32.84
C LYS A 63 -8.21 -17.08 -31.93
N GLY A 64 -8.18 -16.11 -31.02
CA GLY A 64 -9.34 -15.82 -30.17
C GLY A 64 -10.50 -15.18 -30.95
N ASP A 65 -11.66 -15.08 -30.29
CA ASP A 65 -12.89 -14.53 -30.92
C ASP A 65 -12.74 -13.05 -31.31
N LYS A 66 -11.89 -12.27 -30.66
CA LYS A 66 -11.64 -10.85 -30.88
C LYS A 66 -10.18 -10.48 -30.59
N PRO A 67 -9.25 -10.80 -31.50
CA PRO A 67 -7.84 -10.55 -31.29
C PRO A 67 -7.51 -9.06 -31.08
N TYR A 68 -6.68 -8.73 -30.08
CA TYR A 68 -6.20 -7.36 -29.85
C TYR A 68 -5.34 -6.87 -31.04
N TRP A 69 -4.65 -7.75 -31.68
CA TRP A 69 -3.75 -7.54 -32.83
C TRP A 69 -4.41 -6.85 -34.03
N GLU A 70 -5.73 -6.99 -34.20
CA GLU A 70 -6.52 -6.46 -35.29
C GLU A 70 -7.08 -5.06 -35.02
N THR A 71 -6.72 -4.45 -33.87
CA THR A 71 -7.27 -3.17 -33.44
C THR A 71 -6.36 -2.01 -33.86
N GLU A 72 -6.96 -0.86 -34.22
CA GLU A 72 -6.23 0.39 -34.40
C GLU A 72 -5.45 0.78 -33.14
N ALA A 73 -5.96 0.44 -31.95
CA ALA A 73 -5.29 0.69 -30.68
C ALA A 73 -3.93 0.01 -30.62
N TYR A 74 -3.78 -1.21 -31.16
CA TYR A 74 -2.49 -1.89 -31.24
C TYR A 74 -1.50 -1.15 -32.16
N SER A 75 -1.93 -0.79 -33.38
CA SER A 75 -1.09 -0.04 -34.32
C SER A 75 -0.67 1.31 -33.74
N ASN A 76 -1.62 2.06 -33.19
CA ASN A 76 -1.36 3.36 -32.56
C ASN A 76 -0.42 3.24 -31.35
N ALA A 77 -0.49 2.14 -30.57
CA ALA A 77 0.41 1.89 -29.45
C ALA A 77 1.86 1.64 -29.90
N LEU A 78 2.05 0.94 -31.02
CA LEU A 78 3.37 0.74 -31.63
C LEU A 78 3.94 2.05 -32.17
N GLU A 79 3.14 2.84 -32.89
CA GLU A 79 3.52 4.16 -33.43
C GLU A 79 3.86 5.16 -32.32
N PHE A 80 3.24 5.04 -31.14
CA PHE A 80 3.51 5.87 -29.97
C PHE A 80 4.94 5.69 -29.46
N LYS A 81 5.60 4.54 -29.74
CA LYS A 81 6.95 4.18 -29.31
C LYS A 81 7.16 4.41 -27.81
N PRO A 82 6.40 3.73 -26.94
CA PRO A 82 6.42 3.98 -25.51
C PRO A 82 7.76 3.59 -24.86
N ASP A 83 8.13 4.29 -23.79
CA ASP A 83 9.26 3.96 -22.93
C ASP A 83 8.88 2.90 -21.90
N ILE A 84 7.60 2.89 -21.46
CA ILE A 84 7.05 1.88 -20.55
C ILE A 84 5.76 1.34 -21.17
N VAL A 85 5.61 0.01 -21.15
CA VAL A 85 4.42 -0.68 -21.66
C VAL A 85 3.84 -1.55 -20.57
N PHE A 86 2.64 -1.24 -20.12
CA PHE A 86 1.83 -2.11 -19.27
C PHE A 86 0.91 -2.95 -20.12
N ILE A 87 0.99 -4.28 -20.04
CA ILE A 87 0.16 -5.20 -20.82
C ILE A 87 -0.77 -5.98 -19.90
N LYS A 88 -2.09 -5.72 -20.01
CA LYS A 88 -3.14 -6.37 -19.22
C LYS A 88 -4.13 -7.08 -20.16
N LEU A 89 -3.76 -8.23 -20.70
CA LEU A 89 -4.57 -9.13 -21.51
C LEU A 89 -4.77 -10.49 -20.82
N GLY A 90 -5.48 -11.42 -21.45
CA GLY A 90 -5.71 -12.77 -20.94
C GLY A 90 -7.09 -13.01 -20.33
N THR A 91 -7.79 -11.99 -19.83
CA THR A 91 -9.11 -12.17 -19.21
C THR A 91 -10.13 -12.78 -20.16
N ASN A 92 -10.22 -12.30 -21.40
CA ASN A 92 -11.17 -12.82 -22.39
C ASN A 92 -10.74 -14.16 -23.00
N ASP A 93 -9.47 -14.48 -22.90
CA ASP A 93 -8.88 -15.74 -23.34
C ASP A 93 -9.37 -16.92 -22.47
N SER A 94 -9.91 -16.64 -21.29
CA SER A 94 -10.52 -17.62 -20.40
C SER A 94 -11.93 -18.06 -20.83
N LYS A 95 -12.58 -17.39 -21.79
CA LYS A 95 -13.91 -17.75 -22.31
C LYS A 95 -13.90 -19.09 -23.04
N LEU A 96 -15.02 -19.80 -23.00
CA LEU A 96 -15.15 -21.16 -23.55
C LEU A 96 -14.64 -21.27 -24.99
N GLN A 97 -15.03 -20.32 -25.86
CA GLN A 97 -14.67 -20.32 -27.28
C GLN A 97 -13.17 -20.09 -27.54
N ASN A 98 -12.44 -19.56 -26.57
CA ASN A 98 -11.02 -19.23 -26.70
C ASN A 98 -10.09 -20.27 -26.07
N ARG A 99 -10.59 -21.07 -25.13
CA ARG A 99 -9.79 -22.04 -24.34
C ARG A 99 -9.12 -23.10 -25.17
N GLY A 100 -9.71 -23.49 -26.30
CA GLY A 100 -9.12 -24.46 -27.22
C GLY A 100 -7.83 -24.00 -27.90
N HIS A 101 -7.48 -22.73 -27.76
CA HIS A 101 -6.28 -22.13 -28.35
C HIS A 101 -5.22 -21.73 -27.31
N LEU A 102 -5.41 -22.09 -26.02
CA LEU A 102 -4.49 -21.68 -24.94
C LEU A 102 -3.05 -22.21 -25.11
N ASP A 103 -2.86 -23.25 -25.90
CA ASP A 103 -1.51 -23.74 -26.23
C ASP A 103 -0.69 -22.70 -27.05
N ASP A 104 -1.35 -21.83 -27.78
CA ASP A 104 -0.70 -20.72 -28.52
C ASP A 104 -0.44 -19.50 -27.62
N PHE A 105 -1.03 -19.41 -26.41
CA PHE A 105 -1.04 -18.20 -25.59
C PHE A 105 0.36 -17.69 -25.22
N GLU A 106 1.30 -18.61 -24.89
CA GLU A 106 2.67 -18.22 -24.56
C GLU A 106 3.42 -17.63 -25.75
N ALA A 107 3.28 -18.26 -26.93
CA ALA A 107 3.93 -17.83 -28.14
C ALA A 107 3.40 -16.45 -28.61
N ASP A 108 2.07 -16.29 -28.62
CA ASP A 108 1.42 -15.02 -28.97
C ASP A 108 1.83 -13.90 -28.00
N TYR A 109 1.94 -14.21 -26.68
CA TYR A 109 2.36 -13.21 -25.71
C TYR A 109 3.83 -12.79 -25.90
N ILE A 110 4.73 -13.76 -26.14
CA ILE A 110 6.15 -13.46 -26.44
C ILE A 110 6.25 -12.57 -27.68
N GLU A 111 5.46 -12.85 -28.72
CA GLU A 111 5.44 -12.05 -29.93
C GLU A 111 4.93 -10.62 -29.65
N LEU A 112 3.87 -10.45 -28.82
CA LEU A 112 3.38 -9.12 -28.42
C LEU A 112 4.46 -8.33 -27.68
N VAL A 113 5.16 -8.92 -26.75
CA VAL A 113 6.29 -8.29 -26.04
C VAL A 113 7.37 -7.85 -27.01
N ASN A 114 7.73 -8.74 -27.94
CA ASN A 114 8.78 -8.47 -28.92
C ASN A 114 8.39 -7.40 -29.94
N SER A 115 7.11 -7.25 -30.28
CA SER A 115 6.65 -6.17 -31.17
C SER A 115 6.95 -4.78 -30.58
N PHE A 116 6.73 -4.55 -29.30
CA PHE A 116 7.10 -3.30 -28.64
C PHE A 116 8.61 -3.11 -28.50
N LYS A 117 9.36 -4.18 -28.17
CA LYS A 117 10.82 -4.12 -28.11
C LYS A 117 11.47 -3.83 -29.46
N LYS A 118 10.82 -4.20 -30.57
CA LYS A 118 11.27 -3.88 -31.91
C LYS A 118 11.17 -2.39 -32.20
N GLU A 119 10.07 -1.74 -31.79
CA GLU A 119 9.85 -0.31 -31.98
C GLU A 119 10.71 0.55 -31.05
N ASN A 120 10.91 0.11 -29.79
CA ASN A 120 11.81 0.75 -28.82
C ASN A 120 12.58 -0.33 -28.05
N LYS A 121 13.85 -0.52 -28.39
CA LYS A 121 14.72 -1.52 -27.75
C LYS A 121 14.94 -1.29 -26.26
N ARG A 122 14.72 -0.06 -25.78
CA ARG A 122 14.84 0.33 -24.36
C ARG A 122 13.51 0.28 -23.64
N ALA A 123 12.42 -0.06 -24.32
CA ALA A 123 11.11 -0.13 -23.71
C ALA A 123 11.12 -1.10 -22.50
N ARG A 124 10.67 -0.57 -21.39
CA ARG A 124 10.39 -1.35 -20.18
C ARG A 124 9.03 -2.00 -20.35
N ILE A 125 8.98 -3.33 -20.38
CA ILE A 125 7.75 -4.10 -20.55
C ILE A 125 7.34 -4.70 -19.22
N VAL A 126 6.10 -4.43 -18.80
CA VAL A 126 5.53 -4.89 -17.53
C VAL A 126 4.24 -5.65 -17.82
N LEU A 127 4.24 -6.94 -17.53
CA LEU A 127 3.08 -7.81 -17.71
C LEU A 127 2.20 -7.76 -16.45
N LEU A 128 0.93 -7.44 -16.62
CA LEU A 128 -0.03 -7.37 -15.52
C LEU A 128 -0.86 -8.65 -15.51
N LEU A 129 -0.81 -9.39 -14.42
CA LEU A 129 -1.70 -10.54 -14.24
C LEU A 129 -3.14 -10.05 -14.23
N PRO A 130 -4.07 -10.77 -14.87
CA PRO A 130 -5.49 -10.42 -14.82
C PRO A 130 -6.01 -10.36 -13.39
N VAL A 131 -6.92 -9.43 -13.10
CA VAL A 131 -7.68 -9.45 -11.84
C VAL A 131 -8.54 -10.72 -11.78
N PRO A 132 -8.87 -11.26 -10.59
CA PRO A 132 -9.76 -12.41 -10.47
C PRO A 132 -11.16 -12.08 -11.00
N ALA A 133 -11.90 -13.10 -11.40
CA ALA A 133 -13.33 -13.01 -11.68
C ALA A 133 -14.10 -13.77 -10.60
N PHE A 134 -15.10 -13.14 -10.00
CA PHE A 134 -15.93 -13.75 -8.95
C PHE A 134 -17.25 -14.32 -9.50
N THR A 135 -17.35 -14.41 -10.83
CA THR A 135 -18.48 -15.04 -11.51
C THR A 135 -18.42 -16.57 -11.44
N THR A 136 -19.56 -17.21 -11.39
CA THR A 136 -19.71 -18.66 -11.49
C THR A 136 -19.92 -19.14 -12.93
N ASP A 137 -19.98 -18.22 -13.90
CA ASP A 137 -20.17 -18.52 -15.32
C ASP A 137 -18.91 -19.16 -15.93
N THR A 138 -19.04 -20.42 -16.31
CA THR A 138 -17.96 -21.19 -16.93
C THR A 138 -17.92 -21.06 -18.46
N ILE A 139 -18.92 -20.43 -19.08
CA ILE A 139 -18.96 -20.16 -20.52
C ILE A 139 -18.27 -18.82 -20.83
N GLY A 140 -18.56 -17.82 -20.01
CA GLY A 140 -17.94 -16.51 -20.07
C GLY A 140 -16.53 -16.51 -19.49
N ILE A 141 -16.19 -15.45 -18.78
CA ILE A 141 -14.88 -15.29 -18.10
C ILE A 141 -14.83 -16.28 -16.94
N TRP A 142 -13.84 -17.16 -16.95
CA TRP A 142 -13.71 -18.22 -15.96
C TRP A 142 -12.44 -18.10 -15.12
N ASN A 143 -12.63 -17.88 -13.83
CA ASN A 143 -11.54 -17.63 -12.89
C ASN A 143 -10.53 -18.78 -12.79
N GLU A 144 -10.99 -20.04 -12.83
CA GLU A 144 -10.08 -21.20 -12.75
C GLU A 144 -9.09 -21.23 -13.91
N VAL A 145 -9.50 -20.80 -15.11
CA VAL A 145 -8.61 -20.69 -16.27
C VAL A 145 -7.64 -19.51 -16.09
N ILE A 146 -8.13 -18.37 -15.58
CA ILE A 146 -7.27 -17.22 -15.26
C ILE A 146 -6.20 -17.63 -14.26
N LYS A 147 -6.60 -18.22 -13.13
CA LYS A 147 -5.72 -18.62 -12.03
C LYS A 147 -4.71 -19.69 -12.44
N ASN A 148 -5.23 -20.79 -13.04
CA ASN A 148 -4.45 -22.03 -13.19
C ASN A 148 -3.76 -22.20 -14.56
N LYS A 149 -4.10 -21.36 -15.55
CA LYS A 149 -3.52 -21.41 -16.90
C LYS A 149 -2.87 -20.08 -17.30
N ILE A 150 -3.66 -19.01 -17.39
CA ILE A 150 -3.21 -17.72 -17.92
C ILE A 150 -2.15 -17.09 -17.03
N THR A 151 -2.36 -17.07 -15.70
CA THR A 151 -1.40 -16.50 -14.74
C THR A 151 -0.04 -17.22 -14.77
N PRO A 152 0.07 -18.55 -14.70
CA PRO A 152 1.35 -19.26 -14.81
C PRO A 152 2.06 -19.02 -16.15
N ILE A 153 1.32 -19.00 -17.26
CA ILE A 153 1.91 -18.73 -18.59
C ILE A 153 2.43 -17.29 -18.65
N THR A 154 1.68 -16.31 -18.16
CA THR A 154 2.13 -14.90 -18.13
C THR A 154 3.43 -14.75 -17.34
N ARG A 155 3.58 -15.45 -16.21
CA ARG A 155 4.83 -15.49 -15.43
C ARG A 155 5.98 -16.15 -16.19
N SER A 156 5.68 -17.22 -16.95
CA SER A 156 6.66 -17.87 -17.84
C SER A 156 7.15 -16.92 -18.92
N VAL A 157 6.23 -16.19 -19.56
CA VAL A 157 6.57 -15.15 -20.56
C VAL A 157 7.45 -14.06 -19.95
N ALA A 158 7.11 -13.56 -18.76
CA ALA A 158 7.93 -12.56 -18.08
C ALA A 158 9.37 -13.03 -17.84
N PHE A 159 9.53 -14.30 -17.43
CA PHE A 159 10.86 -14.91 -17.26
C PHE A 159 11.59 -15.03 -18.59
N LYS A 160 10.97 -15.64 -19.62
CA LYS A 160 11.57 -15.90 -20.93
C LYS A 160 11.95 -14.63 -21.71
N THR A 161 11.16 -13.56 -21.57
CA THR A 161 11.39 -12.29 -22.24
C THR A 161 12.19 -11.29 -21.42
N ASN A 162 12.58 -11.67 -20.21
CA ASN A 162 13.17 -10.77 -19.21
C ASN A 162 12.33 -9.48 -19.01
N SER A 163 11.01 -9.64 -18.97
CA SER A 163 10.06 -8.56 -18.67
C SER A 163 9.72 -8.56 -17.19
N GLU A 164 9.20 -7.43 -16.69
CA GLU A 164 8.65 -7.35 -15.35
C GLU A 164 7.25 -8.00 -15.31
N VAL A 165 6.80 -8.36 -14.12
CA VAL A 165 5.43 -8.86 -13.90
C VAL A 165 4.89 -8.26 -12.62
N LEU A 166 3.61 -7.83 -12.62
CA LEU A 166 2.90 -7.35 -11.45
C LEU A 166 1.64 -8.17 -11.21
N ASP A 167 1.47 -8.63 -9.99
CA ASP A 167 0.36 -9.48 -9.58
C ASP A 167 -0.87 -8.65 -9.18
N LEU A 168 -1.71 -8.29 -10.13
CA LEU A 168 -3.00 -7.68 -9.83
C LEU A 168 -4.02 -8.69 -9.31
N TYR A 169 -3.82 -10.00 -9.58
CA TYR A 169 -4.74 -11.04 -9.11
C TYR A 169 -4.80 -11.06 -7.57
N GLN A 170 -3.64 -11.06 -6.92
CA GLN A 170 -3.55 -11.08 -5.46
C GLN A 170 -4.07 -9.78 -4.80
N LEU A 171 -3.94 -8.64 -5.45
CA LEU A 171 -4.49 -7.38 -4.93
C LEU A 171 -6.02 -7.39 -4.82
N PHE A 172 -6.70 -8.18 -5.66
CA PHE A 172 -8.15 -8.21 -5.74
C PHE A 172 -8.79 -9.49 -5.17
N ILE A 173 -8.00 -10.52 -4.80
CA ILE A 173 -8.51 -11.87 -4.51
C ILE A 173 -9.62 -11.90 -3.44
N ASN A 174 -9.54 -11.04 -2.42
CA ASN A 174 -10.52 -10.92 -1.34
C ASN A 174 -11.30 -9.60 -1.40
N GLN A 175 -11.42 -8.98 -2.58
CA GLN A 175 -12.00 -7.67 -2.78
C GLN A 175 -13.14 -7.66 -3.82
N PRO A 176 -14.15 -8.55 -3.71
CA PRO A 176 -15.24 -8.61 -4.70
C PRO A 176 -16.00 -7.27 -4.78
N GLY A 177 -16.07 -6.50 -3.70
CA GLY A 177 -16.69 -5.17 -3.69
C GLY A 177 -16.03 -4.13 -4.59
N LEU A 178 -14.78 -4.38 -5.01
CA LEU A 178 -14.09 -3.53 -5.99
C LEU A 178 -14.47 -3.89 -7.45
N LEU A 179 -15.18 -5.02 -7.68
CA LEU A 179 -15.64 -5.50 -8.98
C LEU A 179 -17.16 -5.61 -9.01
N PRO A 180 -17.91 -4.51 -9.27
CA PRO A 180 -19.37 -4.46 -9.12
C PRO A 180 -20.13 -5.49 -9.95
N ASP A 181 -19.60 -5.89 -11.11
CA ASP A 181 -20.15 -6.95 -11.97
C ASP A 181 -19.35 -8.27 -11.87
N MET A 182 -18.59 -8.45 -10.81
CA MET A 182 -17.73 -9.61 -10.51
C MET A 182 -16.55 -9.80 -11.48
N VAL A 183 -16.30 -8.87 -12.40
CA VAL A 183 -15.23 -8.94 -13.42
C VAL A 183 -14.49 -7.63 -13.60
N HIS A 184 -15.21 -6.52 -13.68
CA HIS A 184 -14.62 -5.23 -13.99
C HIS A 184 -14.44 -4.37 -12.72
N PRO A 185 -13.26 -3.77 -12.52
CA PRO A 185 -13.04 -2.85 -11.42
C PRO A 185 -13.99 -1.64 -11.47
N SER A 186 -14.46 -1.22 -10.29
CA SER A 186 -15.07 0.09 -10.08
C SER A 186 -14.02 1.20 -10.23
N SER A 187 -14.45 2.46 -10.12
CA SER A 187 -13.51 3.60 -10.09
C SER A 187 -12.48 3.46 -8.95
N LEU A 188 -12.91 2.95 -7.77
CA LEU A 188 -12.00 2.67 -6.66
C LEU A 188 -11.07 1.48 -6.95
N GLY A 189 -11.57 0.43 -7.59
CA GLY A 189 -10.74 -0.68 -8.08
C GLY A 189 -9.69 -0.20 -9.10
N ALA A 190 -10.06 0.73 -9.98
CA ALA A 190 -9.11 1.38 -10.90
C ALA A 190 -8.03 2.18 -10.13
N THR A 191 -8.39 2.84 -9.01
CA THR A 191 -7.41 3.52 -8.13
C THR A 191 -6.39 2.54 -7.54
N VAL A 192 -6.81 1.34 -7.13
CA VAL A 192 -5.90 0.30 -6.62
C VAL A 192 -4.87 -0.09 -7.69
N ILE A 193 -5.32 -0.29 -8.94
CA ILE A 193 -4.42 -0.57 -10.07
C ILE A 193 -3.49 0.62 -10.32
N ALA A 194 -4.01 1.83 -10.43
CA ALA A 194 -3.22 3.04 -10.70
C ALA A 194 -2.14 3.27 -9.65
N LYS A 195 -2.45 3.14 -8.36
CA LYS A 195 -1.47 3.23 -7.26
C LYS A 195 -0.35 2.18 -7.42
N ARG A 196 -0.70 0.93 -7.76
CA ARG A 196 0.29 -0.13 -7.94
C ARG A 196 1.21 0.13 -9.15
N LEU A 197 0.65 0.64 -10.25
CA LEU A 197 1.46 1.02 -11.43
C LEU A 197 2.33 2.25 -11.12
N TYR A 198 1.78 3.24 -10.41
CA TYR A 198 2.54 4.41 -9.95
C TYR A 198 3.77 3.99 -9.13
N GLU A 199 3.60 3.12 -8.13
CA GLU A 199 4.73 2.55 -7.36
C GLU A 199 5.82 2.01 -8.30
N SER A 200 5.42 1.20 -9.28
CA SER A 200 6.34 0.57 -10.23
C SER A 200 7.07 1.58 -11.14
N VAL A 201 6.40 2.68 -11.51
CA VAL A 201 6.99 3.75 -12.36
C VAL A 201 8.00 4.57 -11.56
N VAL A 202 7.62 5.03 -10.36
CA VAL A 202 8.45 5.96 -9.56
C VAL A 202 9.51 5.25 -8.73
N GLN A 203 9.47 3.93 -8.67
CA GLN A 203 10.47 3.14 -7.94
C GLN A 203 11.87 3.46 -8.45
N LYS A 204 12.67 4.06 -7.58
CA LYS A 204 14.10 4.28 -7.86
C LYS A 204 14.79 2.93 -8.03
N GLU A 205 15.74 2.87 -8.95
CA GLU A 205 16.51 1.68 -9.26
C GLU A 205 17.96 1.88 -8.84
N MET A 206 18.54 0.85 -8.25
CA MET A 206 20.00 0.76 -8.05
C MET A 206 20.65 0.00 -9.19
N GLU A 207 21.98 0.13 -9.29
CA GLU A 207 22.76 -0.78 -10.12
C GLU A 207 22.52 -2.24 -9.71
N THR A 208 22.45 -3.13 -10.69
CA THR A 208 22.23 -4.56 -10.46
C THR A 208 23.35 -5.13 -9.58
N ILE A 209 22.96 -5.73 -8.47
CA ILE A 209 23.88 -6.44 -7.58
C ILE A 209 24.05 -7.86 -8.07
N ASP A 210 25.27 -8.31 -8.24
CA ASP A 210 25.57 -9.72 -8.44
C ASP A 210 25.75 -10.42 -7.08
N ALA A 211 24.63 -10.82 -6.51
CA ALA A 211 24.58 -11.52 -5.22
C ALA A 211 25.27 -12.89 -5.24
N LEU A 212 25.69 -13.36 -6.42
CA LEU A 212 26.39 -14.63 -6.61
C LEU A 212 27.88 -14.45 -6.90
N LYS A 213 28.39 -13.21 -6.90
CA LYS A 213 29.80 -12.91 -7.14
C LYS A 213 30.66 -13.25 -5.90
N SER A 214 30.82 -14.53 -5.65
CA SER A 214 31.70 -15.04 -4.59
C SER A 214 32.36 -16.35 -5.01
N LYS A 215 33.63 -16.52 -4.64
CA LYS A 215 34.36 -17.80 -4.82
C LYS A 215 33.92 -18.87 -3.80
N GLU A 216 33.18 -18.49 -2.79
CA GLU A 216 32.73 -19.38 -1.71
C GLU A 216 31.47 -20.18 -2.08
N ILE A 217 30.83 -19.88 -3.21
CA ILE A 217 29.61 -20.52 -3.67
C ILE A 217 29.83 -21.38 -4.90
N LYS A 218 29.07 -22.45 -5.01
CA LYS A 218 28.98 -23.30 -6.21
C LYS A 218 27.58 -23.15 -6.78
N VAL A 219 27.46 -22.38 -7.86
CA VAL A 219 26.20 -22.24 -8.59
C VAL A 219 25.82 -23.57 -9.24
N LEU A 220 24.56 -24.00 -9.10
CA LEU A 220 24.04 -25.24 -9.67
C LEU A 220 23.21 -24.94 -10.91
N GLU A 221 22.08 -24.27 -10.73
CA GLU A 221 21.13 -24.00 -11.80
C GLU A 221 20.35 -22.71 -11.57
N THR A 222 19.76 -22.18 -12.64
CA THR A 222 18.84 -21.05 -12.59
C THR A 222 17.47 -21.47 -13.14
N GLU A 223 16.42 -21.22 -12.36
CA GLU A 223 15.06 -21.61 -12.63
C GLU A 223 14.11 -20.39 -12.65
N ASN A 224 12.88 -20.61 -13.09
CA ASN A 224 11.80 -19.63 -13.04
C ASN A 224 11.04 -19.71 -11.70
N PHE A 225 11.15 -18.68 -10.87
CA PHE A 225 10.35 -18.51 -9.67
C PHE A 225 9.30 -17.43 -9.91
N TYR A 226 8.13 -17.82 -10.36
CA TYR A 226 6.99 -16.91 -10.62
C TYR A 226 7.31 -15.71 -11.52
N GLY A 227 8.20 -15.86 -12.49
CA GLY A 227 8.65 -14.80 -13.41
C GLY A 227 10.00 -14.21 -13.07
N PHE A 228 10.58 -14.57 -11.93
CA PHE A 228 11.87 -14.08 -11.44
C PHE A 228 12.95 -15.15 -11.52
N PRO A 229 14.23 -14.78 -11.73
CA PRO A 229 15.33 -15.73 -11.77
C PRO A 229 15.69 -16.23 -10.35
N LEU A 230 15.43 -17.49 -10.08
CA LEU A 230 15.87 -18.25 -8.92
C LEU A 230 17.18 -18.95 -9.26
N THR A 231 18.21 -18.74 -8.47
CA THR A 231 19.46 -19.52 -8.58
C THR A 231 19.64 -20.41 -7.37
N ASN A 232 19.82 -21.70 -7.63
CA ASN A 232 20.21 -22.71 -6.65
C ASN A 232 21.75 -22.75 -6.55
N PHE A 233 22.27 -22.83 -5.34
CA PHE A 233 23.71 -22.92 -5.09
C PHE A 233 24.03 -23.66 -3.79
N GLU A 234 25.28 -24.07 -3.63
CA GLU A 234 25.79 -24.63 -2.38
C GLU A 234 26.72 -23.65 -1.68
N PHE A 235 26.57 -23.55 -0.37
CA PHE A 235 27.46 -22.78 0.51
C PHE A 235 27.67 -23.53 1.83
N MET A 236 28.94 -23.79 2.18
CA MET A 236 29.32 -24.53 3.40
C MET A 236 28.60 -25.89 3.54
N GLY A 237 28.36 -26.59 2.44
CA GLY A 237 27.65 -27.88 2.41
C GLY A 237 26.14 -27.78 2.68
N ALA A 238 25.57 -26.59 2.62
CA ALA A 238 24.14 -26.37 2.71
C ALA A 238 23.55 -25.97 1.34
N SER A 239 22.35 -26.47 1.04
CA SER A 239 21.55 -26.00 -0.09
C SER A 239 21.09 -24.59 0.16
N CYS A 240 21.36 -23.71 -0.78
CA CYS A 240 21.00 -22.31 -0.73
C CYS A 240 20.28 -21.88 -1.99
N LYS A 241 19.47 -20.86 -1.86
CA LYS A 241 18.69 -20.28 -2.97
C LYS A 241 18.71 -18.76 -2.88
N ILE A 242 18.68 -18.10 -4.05
CA ILE A 242 18.42 -16.68 -4.14
C ILE A 242 17.54 -16.38 -5.34
N VAL A 243 16.47 -15.62 -5.13
CA VAL A 243 15.64 -15.04 -6.18
C VAL A 243 15.98 -13.57 -6.32
N ARG A 244 16.26 -13.14 -7.55
CA ARG A 244 16.62 -11.76 -7.83
C ARG A 244 15.42 -10.99 -8.40
N PRO A 245 15.16 -9.77 -7.95
CA PRO A 245 14.15 -8.90 -8.56
C PRO A 245 14.59 -8.49 -9.97
N LYS A 246 13.66 -8.01 -10.79
CA LYS A 246 13.98 -7.43 -12.12
C LYS A 246 14.60 -6.04 -11.99
N LYS A 247 14.24 -5.30 -10.95
CA LYS A 247 14.79 -4.00 -10.58
C LYS A 247 15.14 -4.05 -9.10
N VAL A 248 16.33 -3.63 -8.73
CA VAL A 248 16.76 -3.64 -7.33
C VAL A 248 16.32 -2.33 -6.68
N ALA A 249 15.63 -2.43 -5.54
CA ALA A 249 15.24 -1.26 -4.76
C ALA A 249 16.45 -0.60 -4.07
N PRO A 250 16.39 0.72 -3.76
CA PRO A 250 17.46 1.42 -3.06
C PRO A 250 17.85 0.72 -1.74
N GLY A 251 19.15 0.59 -1.51
CA GLY A 251 19.69 -0.11 -0.34
C GLY A 251 19.69 -1.63 -0.46
N ALA A 252 19.27 -2.19 -1.61
CA ALA A 252 19.23 -3.63 -1.90
C ALA A 252 18.61 -4.47 -0.77
N PRO A 253 17.36 -4.20 -0.38
CA PRO A 253 16.70 -4.93 0.68
C PRO A 253 16.53 -6.40 0.30
N TRP A 254 16.50 -7.26 1.33
CA TRP A 254 16.33 -8.69 1.13
C TRP A 254 15.66 -9.38 2.30
N VAL A 255 15.05 -10.52 1.99
CA VAL A 255 14.40 -11.41 2.95
C VAL A 255 15.26 -12.65 3.13
N LEU A 256 15.52 -13.05 4.37
CA LEU A 256 16.06 -14.36 4.72
C LEU A 256 14.91 -15.25 5.20
N ARG A 257 14.48 -16.13 4.31
CA ARG A 257 13.38 -17.04 4.55
C ARG A 257 13.84 -18.32 5.25
N ALA A 258 13.19 -18.66 6.35
CA ALA A 258 13.45 -19.87 7.11
C ALA A 258 12.48 -20.98 6.74
N ARG A 259 12.98 -22.15 6.29
CA ARG A 259 12.18 -23.37 6.01
C ARG A 259 11.07 -23.14 4.98
N PHE A 260 10.41 -24.21 4.58
CA PHE A 260 9.23 -24.24 3.69
C PHE A 260 9.36 -23.38 2.44
N TRP A 261 10.49 -23.53 1.72
CA TRP A 261 10.70 -22.82 0.46
C TRP A 261 9.54 -23.00 -0.52
N GLY A 262 9.04 -21.90 -1.05
CA GLY A 262 7.96 -21.89 -2.04
C GLY A 262 6.55 -22.20 -1.50
N HIS A 263 6.40 -22.39 -0.17
CA HIS A 263 5.08 -22.53 0.44
C HIS A 263 4.50 -21.15 0.74
N GLU A 264 3.25 -20.89 0.31
CA GLU A 264 2.56 -19.60 0.46
C GLU A 264 3.46 -18.39 0.05
N PRO A 265 3.89 -18.32 -1.24
CA PRO A 265 4.95 -17.41 -1.68
C PRO A 265 4.45 -16.02 -2.03
N GLN A 266 3.18 -15.66 -1.77
CA GLN A 266 2.59 -14.41 -2.24
C GLN A 266 3.27 -13.17 -1.66
N THR A 267 3.75 -13.23 -0.41
CA THR A 267 4.55 -12.15 0.19
C THR A 267 5.91 -12.00 -0.50
N ASP A 268 6.61 -13.13 -0.73
CA ASP A 268 7.88 -13.15 -1.45
C ASP A 268 7.75 -12.54 -2.85
N ILE A 269 6.71 -12.95 -3.60
CA ILE A 269 6.46 -12.46 -4.96
C ILE A 269 6.20 -10.95 -4.94
N ALA A 270 5.36 -10.48 -4.03
CA ALA A 270 5.03 -9.07 -3.92
C ALA A 270 6.24 -8.19 -3.53
N LEU A 271 7.18 -8.73 -2.75
CA LEU A 271 8.45 -8.07 -2.42
C LEU A 271 9.45 -8.10 -3.59
N LEU A 272 9.55 -9.22 -4.34
CA LEU A 272 10.34 -9.29 -5.57
C LEU A 272 9.90 -8.24 -6.60
N GLU A 273 8.59 -8.04 -6.78
CA GLU A 273 8.03 -7.00 -7.63
C GLU A 273 8.39 -5.57 -7.18
N ARG A 274 8.80 -5.41 -5.93
CA ARG A 274 9.24 -4.15 -5.30
C ARG A 274 10.74 -4.05 -5.10
N GLY A 275 11.50 -4.95 -5.73
CA GLY A 275 12.95 -4.86 -5.79
C GLY A 275 13.70 -5.51 -4.65
N PHE A 276 13.05 -6.33 -3.83
CA PHE A 276 13.71 -7.14 -2.79
C PHE A 276 14.30 -8.41 -3.38
N HIS A 277 15.41 -8.86 -2.81
CA HIS A 277 15.90 -10.22 -3.02
C HIS A 277 15.28 -11.17 -2.00
N ILE A 278 15.03 -12.43 -2.39
CA ILE A 278 14.58 -13.47 -1.45
C ILE A 278 15.66 -14.53 -1.38
N ALA A 279 16.20 -14.76 -0.19
CA ALA A 279 17.29 -15.69 0.03
C ALA A 279 16.90 -16.80 1.02
N TYR A 280 17.47 -17.97 0.84
CA TYR A 280 17.28 -19.14 1.68
C TYR A 280 18.62 -19.86 1.88
N CYS A 281 18.87 -20.28 3.12
CA CYS A 281 19.96 -21.18 3.46
C CYS A 281 19.43 -22.28 4.39
N ASP A 282 19.61 -23.54 4.01
CA ASP A 282 19.02 -24.65 4.73
C ASP A 282 19.56 -24.84 6.15
N VAL A 283 18.67 -24.71 7.10
CA VAL A 283 18.86 -24.99 8.52
C VAL A 283 17.69 -25.77 9.11
N ALA A 284 16.90 -26.40 8.23
CA ALA A 284 15.60 -26.98 8.53
C ALA A 284 15.58 -27.92 9.74
N ASN A 285 16.53 -28.84 9.82
CA ASN A 285 16.60 -29.86 10.85
C ASN A 285 17.49 -29.47 12.04
N LEU A 286 17.86 -28.18 12.13
CA LEU A 286 18.68 -27.64 13.20
C LEU A 286 17.86 -26.87 14.24
N PHE A 287 16.51 -26.78 14.10
CA PHE A 287 15.55 -26.25 15.07
C PHE A 287 15.98 -24.93 15.75
N GLY A 288 16.66 -24.04 15.01
CA GLY A 288 17.17 -22.79 15.56
C GLY A 288 18.31 -22.94 16.56
N GLY A 289 18.92 -24.12 16.66
CA GLY A 289 20.03 -24.38 17.56
C GLY A 289 21.33 -23.67 17.16
N PRO A 290 22.39 -23.77 18.00
CA PRO A 290 23.65 -23.02 17.80
C PRO A 290 24.28 -23.23 16.41
N LYS A 291 24.17 -24.43 15.83
CA LYS A 291 24.68 -24.71 14.48
C LYS A 291 23.89 -23.96 13.40
N ALA A 292 22.58 -23.82 13.59
CA ALA A 292 21.73 -23.05 12.66
C ALA A 292 22.10 -21.57 12.68
N VAL A 293 22.23 -21.01 13.87
CA VAL A 293 22.60 -19.60 14.07
C VAL A 293 23.97 -19.31 13.46
N LYS A 294 24.98 -20.16 13.72
CA LYS A 294 26.31 -20.00 13.11
C LYS A 294 26.28 -20.09 11.59
N ARG A 295 25.50 -21.00 11.01
CA ARG A 295 25.36 -21.12 9.54
C ARG A 295 24.72 -19.87 8.94
N TRP A 296 23.71 -19.30 9.61
CA TRP A 296 23.09 -18.06 9.17
C TRP A 296 23.98 -16.85 9.36
N ASP A 297 24.85 -16.80 10.38
CA ASP A 297 25.85 -15.74 10.52
C ASP A 297 26.79 -15.70 9.30
N GLU A 298 27.29 -16.86 8.85
CA GLU A 298 28.15 -16.95 7.68
C GLU A 298 27.40 -16.65 6.38
N PHE A 299 26.18 -17.13 6.25
CA PHE A 299 25.33 -16.83 5.09
C PHE A 299 24.99 -15.34 5.00
N TYR A 300 24.64 -14.71 6.13
CA TYR A 300 24.44 -13.26 6.19
C TYR A 300 25.71 -12.50 5.77
N ARG A 301 26.87 -12.90 6.28
CA ARG A 301 28.15 -12.31 5.87
C ARG A 301 28.35 -12.40 4.35
N LEU A 302 28.11 -13.57 3.78
CA LEU A 302 28.20 -13.78 2.34
C LEU A 302 27.29 -12.82 1.58
N MET A 303 26.00 -12.76 1.92
CA MET A 303 25.01 -11.93 1.22
C MET A 303 25.31 -10.43 1.34
N THR A 304 25.74 -9.97 2.50
CA THR A 304 26.06 -8.54 2.69
C THR A 304 27.38 -8.12 2.04
N GLN A 305 28.34 -9.04 1.89
CA GLN A 305 29.57 -8.78 1.13
C GLN A 305 29.33 -8.63 -0.37
N THR A 306 28.25 -9.19 -0.92
CA THR A 306 27.86 -9.00 -2.31
C THR A 306 27.06 -7.71 -2.55
N GLY A 307 26.76 -6.94 -1.50
CA GLY A 307 26.09 -5.64 -1.60
C GLY A 307 24.64 -5.61 -1.14
N LEU A 308 24.08 -6.73 -0.65
CA LEU A 308 22.74 -6.71 -0.04
C LEU A 308 22.73 -5.92 1.28
N SER A 309 21.57 -5.39 1.65
CA SER A 309 21.39 -4.57 2.86
C SER A 309 21.98 -5.21 4.11
N LYS A 310 22.61 -4.40 4.96
CA LYS A 310 23.07 -4.84 6.29
C LYS A 310 21.94 -5.12 7.27
N LYS A 311 20.73 -4.64 6.98
CA LYS A 311 19.52 -5.00 7.73
C LYS A 311 18.67 -5.93 6.89
N VAL A 312 18.40 -7.13 7.40
CA VAL A 312 17.66 -8.19 6.71
C VAL A 312 16.26 -8.34 7.28
N VAL A 313 15.29 -8.60 6.42
CA VAL A 313 13.95 -9.04 6.82
C VAL A 313 14.00 -10.53 7.12
N LEU A 314 13.57 -10.94 8.31
CA LEU A 314 13.47 -12.36 8.67
C LEU A 314 12.04 -12.84 8.45
N GLU A 315 11.89 -13.92 7.68
CA GLU A 315 10.61 -14.59 7.47
C GLU A 315 10.65 -16.02 7.96
N GLY A 316 9.68 -16.41 8.80
CA GLY A 316 9.61 -17.76 9.32
C GLY A 316 8.20 -18.25 9.57
N MET A 317 7.85 -19.40 8.95
CA MET A 317 6.58 -20.10 9.15
C MET A 317 6.77 -21.27 10.11
N SER A 318 5.80 -21.54 10.98
CA SER A 318 5.77 -22.70 11.87
C SER A 318 7.11 -22.85 12.63
N ARG A 319 7.80 -24.00 12.53
CA ARG A 319 9.11 -24.20 13.18
C ARG A 319 10.22 -23.25 12.70
N GLY A 320 10.00 -22.49 11.62
CA GLY A 320 10.87 -21.40 11.22
C GLY A 320 10.96 -20.29 12.26
N GLY A 321 9.95 -20.15 13.12
CA GLY A 321 9.96 -19.22 14.26
C GLY A 321 11.17 -19.41 15.18
N LEU A 322 11.60 -20.65 15.42
CA LEU A 322 12.76 -20.95 16.27
C LEU A 322 14.05 -20.31 15.75
N ILE A 323 14.33 -20.41 14.45
CA ILE A 323 15.60 -19.87 13.92
C ILE A 323 15.56 -18.35 13.74
N ILE A 324 14.47 -17.79 13.25
CA ILE A 324 14.42 -16.33 13.03
C ILE A 324 14.60 -15.58 14.34
N TYR A 325 13.95 -16.00 15.43
CA TYR A 325 14.06 -15.33 16.72
C TYR A 325 15.35 -15.66 17.45
N ASN A 326 15.87 -16.90 17.38
CA ASN A 326 17.15 -17.22 17.98
C ASN A 326 18.33 -16.52 17.29
N TRP A 327 18.22 -16.27 15.99
CA TRP A 327 19.21 -15.49 15.25
C TRP A 327 19.07 -13.98 15.52
N ALA A 328 17.84 -13.47 15.55
CA ALA A 328 17.55 -12.06 15.84
C ALA A 328 17.97 -11.65 17.25
N ASP A 329 17.74 -12.52 18.27
CA ASP A 329 18.21 -12.32 19.64
C ASP A 329 19.73 -12.10 19.72
N LYS A 330 20.51 -12.80 18.89
CA LYS A 330 21.96 -12.66 18.82
C LYS A 330 22.47 -11.51 17.97
N ASN A 331 21.66 -11.05 16.98
CA ASN A 331 22.07 -10.12 15.95
C ASN A 331 21.03 -9.00 15.76
N PRO A 332 20.54 -8.34 16.83
CA PRO A 332 19.44 -7.40 16.74
C PRO A 332 19.74 -6.23 15.78
N GLU A 333 21.00 -5.78 15.70
CA GLU A 333 21.45 -4.70 14.85
C GLU A 333 21.39 -5.02 13.35
N LYS A 334 21.31 -6.31 13.00
CA LYS A 334 21.24 -6.79 11.60
C LYS A 334 19.81 -7.01 11.11
N VAL A 335 18.81 -6.87 11.99
CA VAL A 335 17.40 -7.13 11.67
C VAL A 335 16.70 -5.84 11.24
N ALA A 336 16.02 -5.87 10.10
CA ALA A 336 15.12 -4.82 9.66
C ALA A 336 13.75 -4.98 10.35
N CYS A 337 13.17 -6.15 10.23
CA CYS A 337 11.92 -6.57 10.88
C CYS A 337 11.81 -8.10 10.86
N VAL A 338 10.84 -8.62 11.59
CA VAL A 338 10.49 -10.05 11.60
C VAL A 338 9.03 -10.23 11.16
N TYR A 339 8.82 -11.04 10.13
CA TYR A 339 7.51 -11.61 9.80
C TYR A 339 7.50 -13.08 10.18
N ALA A 340 6.59 -13.45 11.08
CA ALA A 340 6.45 -14.81 11.57
C ALA A 340 5.01 -15.30 11.37
N ASP A 341 4.85 -16.51 10.80
CA ASP A 341 3.54 -17.09 10.51
C ASP A 341 3.32 -18.36 11.32
N ALA A 342 2.31 -18.36 12.18
CA ALA A 342 2.04 -19.41 13.15
C ALA A 342 3.32 -19.96 13.81
N PRO A 343 4.22 -19.09 14.35
CA PRO A 343 5.57 -19.47 14.71
C PRO A 343 5.63 -20.37 15.93
N VAL A 344 6.48 -21.37 15.87
CA VAL A 344 6.92 -22.11 17.04
C VAL A 344 7.90 -21.24 17.82
N LEU A 345 7.54 -20.89 19.05
CA LEU A 345 8.34 -20.08 19.96
C LEU A 345 8.76 -20.84 21.21
N ASP A 346 8.11 -22.01 21.47
CA ASP A 346 8.47 -22.98 22.50
C ASP A 346 8.59 -24.39 21.95
N GLY A 347 9.80 -24.94 21.94
CA GLY A 347 10.07 -26.32 21.54
C GLY A 347 9.37 -27.38 22.41
N LYS A 348 8.96 -27.03 23.64
CA LYS A 348 8.19 -27.89 24.52
C LYS A 348 6.73 -28.02 24.06
N SER A 349 6.14 -26.92 23.55
CA SER A 349 4.83 -26.91 22.92
C SER A 349 4.86 -27.73 21.62
N TRP A 350 5.72 -27.32 20.68
CA TRP A 350 6.02 -28.05 19.47
C TRP A 350 7.53 -28.03 19.18
N PRO A 351 8.19 -29.15 18.93
CA PRO A 351 7.63 -30.49 18.66
C PRO A 351 7.34 -31.34 19.91
N GLY A 352 7.59 -30.83 21.12
CA GLY A 352 7.54 -31.61 22.36
C GLY A 352 6.17 -32.21 22.71
N GLY A 353 5.07 -31.52 22.36
CA GLY A 353 3.72 -31.95 22.76
C GLY A 353 3.53 -32.00 24.29
N LEU A 354 4.31 -31.22 25.03
CA LEU A 354 4.25 -31.17 26.50
C LEU A 354 3.19 -30.20 27.03
N GLY A 355 2.47 -29.54 26.14
CA GLY A 355 1.36 -28.64 26.41
C GLY A 355 0.07 -29.12 25.73
N LYS A 356 -0.68 -28.16 25.13
CA LYS A 356 -1.96 -28.43 24.42
C LYS A 356 -1.75 -28.93 22.99
N GLY A 357 -0.63 -28.59 22.35
CA GLY A 357 -0.31 -28.99 20.98
C GLY A 357 -0.04 -30.48 20.85
N LYS A 358 -0.34 -31.02 19.65
CA LYS A 358 -0.20 -32.49 19.41
C LYS A 358 1.25 -32.97 19.44
N GLY A 359 2.22 -32.10 19.24
CA GLY A 359 3.62 -32.43 19.11
C GLY A 359 3.95 -33.32 17.88
N SER A 360 5.21 -33.75 17.79
CA SER A 360 5.75 -34.65 16.76
C SER A 360 6.88 -35.47 17.37
N THR A 361 6.67 -36.78 17.55
CA THR A 361 7.67 -37.65 18.19
C THR A 361 9.00 -37.62 17.47
N SER A 362 9.02 -37.74 16.16
CA SER A 362 10.27 -37.72 15.35
C SER A 362 10.99 -36.38 15.42
N ASP A 363 10.25 -35.27 15.35
CA ASP A 363 10.84 -33.93 15.44
C ASP A 363 11.29 -33.63 16.88
N TRP A 364 10.61 -34.16 17.90
CA TRP A 364 11.02 -34.01 19.29
C TRP A 364 12.34 -34.73 19.57
N GLU A 365 12.52 -35.95 19.07
CA GLU A 365 13.81 -36.65 19.18
C GLU A 365 14.93 -35.88 18.46
N ALA A 366 14.65 -35.36 17.28
CA ALA A 366 15.61 -34.50 16.55
C ALA A 366 15.93 -33.20 17.30
N PHE A 367 14.93 -32.53 17.88
CA PHE A 367 15.09 -31.33 18.69
C PHE A 367 15.96 -31.62 19.93
N LYS A 368 15.65 -32.67 20.69
CA LYS A 368 16.46 -33.08 21.85
C LYS A 368 17.91 -33.34 21.48
N LYS A 369 18.16 -33.98 20.33
CA LYS A 369 19.51 -34.22 19.83
C LYS A 369 20.25 -32.95 19.50
N VAL A 370 19.58 -31.98 18.88
CA VAL A 370 20.17 -30.66 18.52
C VAL A 370 20.59 -29.88 19.74
N TYR A 371 19.79 -29.93 20.80
CA TYR A 371 20.03 -29.17 22.05
C TYR A 371 20.69 -30.02 23.15
N HIS A 372 21.05 -31.29 22.87
CA HIS A 372 21.68 -32.23 23.83
C HIS A 372 20.83 -32.49 25.08
N LEU A 373 19.51 -32.51 24.94
CA LEU A 373 18.59 -32.78 26.05
C LEU A 373 18.42 -34.30 26.23
N LYS A 374 19.07 -34.86 27.25
CA LYS A 374 19.13 -36.31 27.49
C LYS A 374 18.20 -36.79 28.60
N THR A 375 17.86 -35.93 29.55
CA THR A 375 17.07 -36.26 30.71
C THR A 375 15.88 -35.31 30.88
N GLU A 376 14.87 -35.72 31.66
CA GLU A 376 13.75 -34.86 32.07
C GLU A 376 14.22 -33.55 32.71
N LYS A 377 15.32 -33.61 33.46
CA LYS A 377 15.95 -32.46 34.10
C LYS A 377 16.53 -31.50 33.06
N ASP A 378 17.12 -32.01 31.97
CA ASP A 378 17.62 -31.16 30.88
C ASP A 378 16.45 -30.47 30.19
N ILE A 379 15.37 -31.17 29.90
CA ILE A 379 14.17 -30.65 29.30
C ILE A 379 13.51 -29.56 30.16
N SER A 380 13.39 -29.81 31.49
CA SER A 380 12.77 -28.86 32.39
C SER A 380 13.56 -27.54 32.51
N LYS A 381 14.91 -27.63 32.50
CA LYS A 381 15.84 -26.49 32.61
C LYS A 381 16.14 -25.82 31.29
N PHE A 382 15.67 -26.37 30.15
CA PHE A 382 15.96 -25.81 28.86
C PHE A 382 15.33 -24.43 28.68
N ASN A 383 16.16 -23.45 28.32
CA ASN A 383 15.82 -22.03 28.14
C ASN A 383 16.28 -21.47 26.79
N GLY A 384 16.49 -22.34 25.80
CA GLY A 384 16.94 -21.95 24.46
C GLY A 384 15.83 -21.56 23.47
N ASN A 385 14.57 -21.55 23.92
CA ASN A 385 13.45 -21.16 23.07
C ASN A 385 13.29 -19.62 23.00
N PRO A 386 12.75 -19.09 21.91
CA PRO A 386 12.42 -17.66 21.80
C PRO A 386 11.57 -17.12 22.96
N ILE A 387 10.60 -17.89 23.44
CA ILE A 387 9.69 -17.46 24.51
C ILE A 387 10.40 -17.21 25.85
N GLN A 388 11.58 -17.78 26.10
CA GLN A 388 12.38 -17.49 27.29
C GLN A 388 13.30 -16.27 27.09
N LYS A 389 13.30 -15.64 25.92
CA LYS A 389 14.18 -14.54 25.53
C LYS A 389 13.41 -13.26 25.19
N ILE A 390 12.15 -13.19 25.57
CA ILE A 390 11.24 -12.08 25.22
C ILE A 390 11.86 -10.71 25.55
N GLU A 391 12.46 -10.58 26.76
CA GLU A 391 13.06 -9.31 27.18
C GLU A 391 14.20 -8.87 26.26
N SER A 392 15.12 -9.78 25.88
CA SER A 392 16.25 -9.45 25.00
C SER A 392 15.77 -9.18 23.57
N ILE A 393 14.77 -9.93 23.08
CA ILE A 393 14.16 -9.74 21.77
C ILE A 393 13.45 -8.38 21.71
N ALA A 394 12.67 -8.01 22.72
CA ALA A 394 12.01 -6.71 22.80
C ALA A 394 13.01 -5.54 22.79
N LYS A 395 14.13 -5.67 23.51
CA LYS A 395 15.23 -4.69 23.53
C LYS A 395 15.96 -4.58 22.19
N GLY A 396 15.80 -5.54 21.28
CA GLY A 396 16.38 -5.52 19.95
C GLY A 396 15.91 -4.35 19.07
N GLY A 397 14.75 -3.76 19.36
CA GLY A 397 14.23 -2.53 18.74
C GLY A 397 13.73 -2.66 17.30
N TYR A 398 13.69 -3.86 16.72
CA TYR A 398 13.11 -4.13 15.41
C TYR A 398 11.61 -4.45 15.51
N PRO A 399 10.77 -3.98 14.58
CA PRO A 399 9.35 -4.30 14.59
C PRO A 399 9.10 -5.76 14.20
N MET A 400 8.02 -6.32 14.74
CA MET A 400 7.60 -7.71 14.52
C MET A 400 6.15 -7.77 14.04
N MET A 401 5.85 -8.71 13.13
CA MET A 401 4.48 -9.03 12.74
C MET A 401 4.27 -10.54 12.80
N HIS A 402 3.19 -10.97 13.47
CA HIS A 402 2.73 -12.35 13.45
C HIS A 402 1.40 -12.46 12.69
N VAL A 403 1.24 -13.55 11.94
CA VAL A 403 -0.04 -13.96 11.34
C VAL A 403 -0.35 -15.36 11.85
N CYS A 404 -1.45 -15.55 12.57
CA CYS A 404 -1.75 -16.80 13.24
C CYS A 404 -3.20 -17.23 13.05
N GLY A 405 -3.44 -18.54 12.91
CA GLY A 405 -4.78 -19.09 13.04
C GLY A 405 -5.24 -19.08 14.51
N ALA A 406 -6.38 -18.48 14.79
CA ALA A 406 -6.91 -18.39 16.16
C ALA A 406 -7.37 -19.74 16.73
N ALA A 407 -7.54 -20.77 15.87
CA ALA A 407 -7.89 -22.13 16.25
C ALA A 407 -6.76 -23.14 15.98
N ASP A 408 -5.51 -22.69 16.03
CA ASP A 408 -4.33 -23.53 15.77
C ASP A 408 -4.13 -24.57 16.87
N ALA A 409 -4.34 -25.86 16.54
CA ALA A 409 -4.14 -26.98 17.43
C ALA A 409 -2.76 -27.67 17.27
N VAL A 410 -1.95 -27.23 16.31
CA VAL A 410 -0.59 -27.75 16.07
C VAL A 410 0.43 -26.92 16.84
N VAL A 411 0.35 -25.59 16.66
CA VAL A 411 1.15 -24.61 17.39
C VAL A 411 0.19 -23.65 18.10
N PRO A 412 -0.36 -24.06 19.27
CA PRO A 412 -1.37 -23.27 19.97
C PRO A 412 -0.89 -21.85 20.28
N ILE A 413 -1.73 -20.86 19.95
CA ILE A 413 -1.39 -19.44 20.14
C ILE A 413 -1.17 -19.12 21.64
N GLU A 414 -1.88 -19.81 22.54
CA GLU A 414 -1.78 -19.63 23.99
C GLU A 414 -0.42 -20.06 24.56
N GLU A 415 0.33 -20.89 23.84
CA GLU A 415 1.64 -21.40 24.23
C GLU A 415 2.79 -20.72 23.48
N ASN A 416 2.49 -20.02 22.39
CA ASN A 416 3.47 -19.43 21.49
C ASN A 416 3.22 -17.91 21.31
N THR A 417 2.40 -17.52 20.33
CA THR A 417 2.24 -16.10 19.93
C THR A 417 1.65 -15.24 21.05
N LYS A 418 0.62 -15.69 21.77
CA LYS A 418 -0.08 -14.84 22.75
C LYS A 418 0.82 -14.40 23.93
N PRO A 419 1.47 -15.33 24.67
CA PRO A 419 2.37 -14.91 25.73
C PRO A 419 3.62 -14.18 25.20
N PHE A 420 4.04 -14.44 23.98
CA PHE A 420 5.13 -13.71 23.35
C PHE A 420 4.72 -12.26 23.04
N GLU A 421 3.55 -12.03 22.44
CA GLU A 421 2.98 -10.71 22.17
C GLU A 421 2.86 -9.89 23.44
N ASP A 422 2.22 -10.47 24.49
CA ASP A 422 2.04 -9.80 25.77
C ASP A 422 3.38 -9.42 26.42
N GLY A 423 4.35 -10.32 26.36
CA GLY A 423 5.69 -10.09 26.91
C GLY A 423 6.50 -9.05 26.11
N ILE A 424 6.46 -9.08 24.77
CA ILE A 424 7.14 -8.07 23.93
C ILE A 424 6.59 -6.68 24.25
N LYS A 425 5.26 -6.52 24.30
CA LYS A 425 4.61 -5.25 24.64
C LYS A 425 4.96 -4.78 26.05
N ALA A 426 4.95 -5.68 27.02
CA ALA A 426 5.31 -5.38 28.41
C ALA A 426 6.76 -4.88 28.56
N HIS A 427 7.67 -5.28 27.68
CA HIS A 427 9.07 -4.82 27.66
C HIS A 427 9.32 -3.67 26.67
N GLY A 428 8.25 -3.03 26.16
CA GLY A 428 8.34 -1.85 25.27
C GLY A 428 8.74 -2.15 23.83
N GLY A 429 8.70 -3.42 23.40
CA GLY A 429 8.92 -3.82 22.02
C GLY A 429 7.66 -3.63 21.14
N THR A 430 7.86 -3.59 19.83
CA THR A 430 6.77 -3.40 18.84
C THR A 430 6.42 -4.71 18.17
N ILE A 431 5.18 -5.15 18.33
CA ILE A 431 4.63 -6.34 17.68
C ILE A 431 3.18 -6.11 17.25
N GLU A 432 2.87 -6.42 15.99
CA GLU A 432 1.52 -6.49 15.43
C GLU A 432 1.14 -7.95 15.23
N VAL A 433 -0.11 -8.32 15.56
CA VAL A 433 -0.58 -9.69 15.38
C VAL A 433 -1.91 -9.71 14.64
N ILE A 434 -1.96 -10.49 13.56
CA ILE A 434 -3.19 -10.77 12.81
C ILE A 434 -3.68 -12.15 13.19
N TYR A 435 -4.78 -12.21 13.94
CA TYR A 435 -5.44 -13.45 14.31
C TYR A 435 -6.52 -13.80 13.27
N LYS A 436 -6.30 -14.88 12.50
CA LYS A 436 -7.27 -15.39 11.52
C LYS A 436 -8.36 -16.21 12.25
N LYS A 437 -9.52 -15.59 12.42
CA LYS A 437 -10.65 -16.20 13.17
C LYS A 437 -11.11 -17.51 12.53
N GLY A 438 -11.22 -18.58 13.32
CA GLY A 438 -11.68 -19.90 12.89
C GLY A 438 -10.68 -20.68 12.03
N ILE A 439 -9.50 -20.16 11.77
CA ILE A 439 -8.45 -20.85 11.01
C ILE A 439 -7.52 -21.58 11.98
N GLY A 440 -7.10 -22.80 11.60
CA GLY A 440 -6.10 -23.60 12.30
C GLY A 440 -4.68 -23.26 11.91
N HIS A 441 -3.77 -24.26 11.92
CA HIS A 441 -2.37 -24.10 11.52
C HIS A 441 -2.22 -23.75 10.03
N HIS A 442 -3.14 -24.18 9.20
CA HIS A 442 -3.17 -23.91 7.76
C HIS A 442 -4.50 -23.26 7.35
N PRO A 443 -4.52 -22.49 6.25
CA PRO A 443 -3.36 -22.04 5.47
C PRO A 443 -2.51 -21.01 6.23
N HIS A 444 -1.21 -21.02 5.94
CA HIS A 444 -0.30 -19.96 6.34
C HIS A 444 -0.55 -18.67 5.54
N SER A 445 0.14 -17.58 5.88
CA SER A 445 0.09 -16.28 5.21
C SER A 445 -1.33 -15.68 5.17
N LEU A 446 -1.48 -14.67 4.31
CA LEU A 446 -2.76 -14.08 3.92
C LEU A 446 -2.93 -14.28 2.42
N GLU A 447 -4.13 -14.59 1.96
CA GLU A 447 -4.39 -14.69 0.51
C GLU A 447 -4.02 -13.40 -0.21
N ASN A 448 -4.42 -12.25 0.35
CA ASN A 448 -3.90 -10.95 -0.05
C ASN A 448 -2.77 -10.56 0.91
N PRO A 449 -1.50 -10.55 0.48
CA PRO A 449 -0.37 -10.31 1.36
C PRO A 449 -0.14 -8.82 1.70
N SER A 450 -0.97 -7.91 1.20
CA SER A 450 -0.75 -6.46 1.33
C SER A 450 -0.46 -5.99 2.76
N PRO A 451 -1.13 -6.47 3.83
CA PRO A 451 -0.80 -6.06 5.19
C PRO A 451 0.64 -6.42 5.60
N ILE A 452 1.10 -7.62 5.23
CA ILE A 452 2.46 -8.10 5.52
C ILE A 452 3.49 -7.30 4.71
N VAL A 453 3.19 -7.11 3.43
CA VAL A 453 4.06 -6.34 2.51
C VAL A 453 4.20 -4.90 3.00
N ASP A 454 3.10 -4.26 3.37
CA ASP A 454 3.10 -2.88 3.88
C ASP A 454 3.91 -2.73 5.17
N PHE A 455 3.79 -3.70 6.08
CA PHE A 455 4.62 -3.77 7.29
C PHE A 455 6.12 -3.82 6.94
N ILE A 456 6.51 -4.74 6.03
CA ILE A 456 7.91 -4.91 5.62
C ILE A 456 8.43 -3.66 4.90
N LEU A 457 7.63 -3.06 4.01
CA LEU A 457 8.00 -1.85 3.29
C LEU A 457 8.22 -0.66 4.24
N ARG A 458 7.39 -0.51 5.29
CA ARG A 458 7.59 0.52 6.32
C ARG A 458 8.88 0.27 7.11
N ALA A 459 9.09 -0.96 7.55
CA ALA A 459 10.28 -1.32 8.34
C ALA A 459 11.61 -1.19 7.57
N THR A 460 11.56 -1.09 6.24
CA THR A 460 12.72 -0.99 5.35
C THR A 460 12.80 0.35 4.61
N ASP A 461 11.98 1.34 4.99
CA ASP A 461 11.89 2.66 4.36
C ASP A 461 11.60 2.61 2.84
N GLN A 462 10.88 1.58 2.40
CA GLN A 462 10.49 1.37 0.98
C GLN A 462 9.01 1.71 0.72
N LYS A 463 8.22 2.01 1.77
CA LYS A 463 6.80 2.34 1.61
C LYS A 463 6.63 3.74 1.02
N LEU A 464 5.91 3.84 -0.10
CA LEU A 464 5.50 5.13 -0.64
C LEU A 464 4.40 5.75 0.23
N ASN A 465 4.60 7.00 0.61
CA ASN A 465 3.57 7.78 1.27
C ASN A 465 2.62 8.41 0.24
N PHE A 466 1.47 7.77 -0.01
CA PHE A 466 0.47 8.30 -0.94
C PHE A 466 -0.24 9.58 -0.44
N ALA A 467 -0.10 9.94 0.84
CA ALA A 467 -0.65 11.19 1.35
C ALA A 467 0.00 12.45 0.72
N ILE A 468 1.21 12.30 0.13
CA ILE A 468 1.93 13.37 -0.57
C ILE A 468 1.87 13.29 -2.11
N VAL A 469 1.22 12.26 -2.66
CA VAL A 469 1.11 12.07 -4.12
C VAL A 469 -0.19 12.70 -4.62
N PRO A 470 -0.16 13.80 -5.36
CA PRO A 470 -1.38 14.42 -5.88
C PRO A 470 -2.21 13.42 -6.70
N ALA A 471 -3.47 13.23 -6.35
CA ALA A 471 -4.35 12.29 -7.03
C ALA A 471 -5.81 12.77 -6.95
N PRO A 472 -6.63 12.61 -8.01
CA PRO A 472 -8.07 12.86 -7.92
C PRO A 472 -8.74 11.78 -7.06
N SER A 473 -9.90 12.08 -6.47
CA SER A 473 -10.69 11.07 -5.80
C SER A 473 -11.66 10.40 -6.78
N ALA A 474 -11.63 9.09 -6.81
CA ALA A 474 -12.56 8.25 -7.58
C ALA A 474 -13.57 7.52 -6.67
N GLU A 475 -13.62 7.86 -5.38
CA GLU A 475 -14.54 7.23 -4.42
C GLU A 475 -15.99 7.70 -4.65
N PHE A 476 -16.90 6.73 -4.79
CA PHE A 476 -18.33 7.00 -4.69
C PHE A 476 -18.74 7.07 -3.22
N ARG A 477 -19.49 8.13 -2.85
CA ARG A 477 -19.99 8.33 -1.49
C ARG A 477 -21.48 8.66 -1.51
N SER A 478 -22.33 7.71 -1.13
CA SER A 478 -23.78 7.89 -1.11
C SER A 478 -24.26 8.99 -0.15
N ALA A 479 -23.51 9.23 0.93
CA ALA A 479 -23.84 10.24 1.94
C ALA A 479 -22.97 11.50 1.86
N ALA A 480 -22.41 11.80 0.67
CA ALA A 480 -21.51 12.93 0.48
C ALA A 480 -22.17 14.31 0.57
N GLY A 481 -23.50 14.38 0.60
CA GLY A 481 -24.25 15.64 0.59
C GLY A 481 -24.17 16.35 -0.78
N TRP A 482 -24.10 15.59 -1.87
CA TRP A 482 -24.10 16.10 -3.24
C TRP A 482 -25.45 15.87 -3.93
N LYS A 483 -25.74 16.67 -4.95
CA LYS A 483 -26.88 16.42 -5.85
C LYS A 483 -26.70 15.07 -6.55
N GLU A 484 -27.81 14.43 -6.86
CA GLU A 484 -27.83 13.17 -7.61
C GLU A 484 -27.05 13.27 -8.91
N GLY A 485 -26.28 12.22 -9.25
CA GLY A 485 -25.46 12.15 -10.45
C GLY A 485 -24.19 13.01 -10.43
N LYS A 486 -23.89 13.69 -9.31
CA LYS A 486 -22.65 14.47 -9.16
C LYS A 486 -21.58 13.63 -8.47
N ASP A 487 -20.36 13.80 -8.94
CA ASP A 487 -19.17 13.14 -8.44
C ASP A 487 -18.13 14.15 -7.88
N TRP A 488 -17.00 13.66 -7.46
CA TRP A 488 -15.90 14.48 -6.97
C TRP A 488 -15.45 15.53 -8.02
N TRP A 489 -15.41 15.17 -9.31
CA TRP A 489 -15.02 16.07 -10.39
C TRP A 489 -15.98 17.23 -10.54
N ALA A 490 -17.28 16.96 -10.42
CA ALA A 490 -18.29 18.01 -10.42
C ALA A 490 -18.10 19.00 -9.26
N GLN A 491 -17.71 18.51 -8.07
CA GLN A 491 -17.43 19.36 -6.92
C GLN A 491 -16.14 20.17 -7.10
N ALA A 492 -15.10 19.57 -7.68
CA ALA A 492 -13.82 20.25 -7.96
C ALA A 492 -14.01 21.38 -8.99
N ASN A 493 -14.76 21.13 -10.07
CA ASN A 493 -15.07 22.13 -11.10
C ASN A 493 -15.96 23.27 -10.55
N ASP A 494 -16.85 22.96 -9.63
CA ASP A 494 -17.71 23.92 -8.96
C ASP A 494 -16.85 24.94 -8.14
N ILE A 495 -15.90 24.43 -7.38
CA ILE A 495 -14.96 25.25 -6.61
C ILE A 495 -14.08 26.11 -7.53
N ASP A 496 -13.52 25.50 -8.58
CA ASP A 496 -12.70 26.23 -9.55
C ASP A 496 -13.46 27.41 -10.18
N SER A 497 -14.72 27.16 -10.58
CA SER A 497 -15.58 28.20 -11.13
C SER A 497 -15.85 29.33 -10.13
N LEU A 498 -16.07 29.00 -8.84
CA LEU A 498 -16.26 30.01 -7.80
C LEU A 498 -15.01 30.85 -7.57
N CYS A 499 -13.83 30.23 -7.55
CA CYS A 499 -12.56 30.93 -7.38
C CYS A 499 -12.27 31.88 -8.56
N LEU A 500 -12.61 31.48 -9.81
CA LEU A 500 -12.47 32.33 -11.01
C LEU A 500 -13.46 33.49 -11.03
N ALA A 501 -14.67 33.29 -10.51
CA ALA A 501 -15.73 34.30 -10.54
C ALA A 501 -15.61 35.35 -9.43
N SER A 502 -14.92 35.03 -8.34
CA SER A 502 -14.85 35.88 -7.15
C SER A 502 -13.41 36.39 -6.92
N LYS A 503 -13.28 37.69 -6.66
CA LYS A 503 -11.99 38.32 -6.36
C LYS A 503 -12.06 39.03 -5.01
N GLU A 504 -10.91 39.20 -4.38
CA GLU A 504 -10.79 39.91 -3.09
C GLU A 504 -11.64 39.30 -1.98
N ASN A 505 -11.52 37.97 -1.79
CA ASN A 505 -12.22 37.30 -0.72
C ASN A 505 -11.53 37.54 0.63
N ASP A 506 -12.35 37.67 1.67
CA ASP A 506 -11.85 37.75 3.03
C ASP A 506 -11.39 36.37 3.51
N ILE A 507 -12.17 35.32 3.21
CA ILE A 507 -11.92 33.95 3.66
C ILE A 507 -12.05 32.94 2.50
N LEU A 508 -11.10 32.03 2.42
CA LEU A 508 -11.18 30.79 1.63
C LEU A 508 -11.02 29.58 2.56
N LEU A 509 -12.10 28.80 2.74
CA LEU A 509 -12.06 27.57 3.54
C LEU A 509 -11.69 26.39 2.64
N ILE A 510 -10.57 25.73 2.91
CA ILE A 510 -10.05 24.58 2.14
C ILE A 510 -10.06 23.33 3.02
N GLY A 511 -10.62 22.23 2.53
CA GLY A 511 -10.61 20.97 3.28
C GLY A 511 -11.54 19.89 2.72
N ASN A 512 -12.07 19.08 3.62
CA ASN A 512 -12.87 17.89 3.36
C ASN A 512 -14.38 18.09 3.61
N SER A 513 -15.10 17.03 4.03
CA SER A 513 -16.54 17.06 4.35
C SER A 513 -16.89 18.08 5.43
N ILE A 514 -16.05 18.24 6.44
CA ILE A 514 -16.30 19.19 7.53
C ILE A 514 -16.24 20.62 6.97
N THR A 515 -15.30 20.90 6.08
CA THR A 515 -15.22 22.18 5.37
C THR A 515 -16.38 22.36 4.37
N GLN A 516 -16.79 21.30 3.65
CA GLN A 516 -17.97 21.32 2.79
C GLN A 516 -19.23 21.67 3.58
N GLY A 517 -19.33 21.23 4.83
CA GLY A 517 -20.47 21.46 5.71
C GLY A 517 -20.79 22.93 5.99
N TRP A 518 -19.88 23.88 5.73
CA TRP A 518 -20.18 25.31 5.77
C TRP A 518 -21.13 25.75 4.66
N GLY A 519 -21.24 24.99 3.57
CA GLY A 519 -22.04 25.36 2.38
C GLY A 519 -21.38 26.42 1.53
N GLY A 520 -21.90 27.65 1.56
CA GLY A 520 -21.51 28.74 0.64
C GLY A 520 -22.33 28.66 -0.67
N ASN A 521 -21.85 29.35 -1.72
CA ASN A 521 -22.49 29.36 -3.03
C ASN A 521 -22.16 28.11 -3.85
N ARG A 522 -22.41 26.92 -3.29
CA ARG A 522 -22.08 25.60 -3.85
C ARG A 522 -23.34 24.93 -4.43
N PRO A 523 -23.62 25.07 -5.76
CA PRO A 523 -24.89 24.62 -6.35
C PRO A 523 -25.07 23.08 -6.30
N ASN A 524 -23.98 22.33 -6.20
CA ASN A 524 -24.01 20.87 -6.14
C ASN A 524 -23.95 20.27 -4.72
N VAL A 525 -23.92 21.10 -3.67
CA VAL A 525 -23.97 20.67 -2.27
C VAL A 525 -25.40 20.78 -1.75
N THR A 526 -25.92 19.68 -1.19
CA THR A 526 -27.30 19.59 -0.66
C THR A 526 -27.37 19.51 0.87
N TYR A 527 -26.23 19.23 1.52
CA TYR A 527 -26.17 19.14 2.98
C TYR A 527 -25.07 20.04 3.53
N ALA A 528 -25.46 21.05 4.28
CA ALA A 528 -24.58 22.06 4.86
C ALA A 528 -25.01 22.42 6.29
N PRO A 529 -24.66 21.57 7.30
CA PRO A 529 -25.08 21.78 8.71
C PRO A 529 -24.48 23.05 9.31
N GLY A 530 -23.40 23.59 8.77
CA GLY A 530 -22.76 24.82 9.21
C GLY A 530 -23.33 26.11 8.60
N LYS A 531 -24.40 26.02 7.78
CA LYS A 531 -24.95 27.18 7.08
C LYS A 531 -25.41 28.28 8.05
N GLU A 532 -26.14 27.94 9.12
CA GLU A 532 -26.56 28.92 10.12
C GLU A 532 -25.36 29.62 10.81
N ALA A 533 -24.31 28.85 11.10
CA ALA A 533 -23.11 29.41 11.69
C ALA A 533 -22.39 30.35 10.71
N ALA A 534 -22.37 30.02 9.41
CA ALA A 534 -21.80 30.91 8.38
C ALA A 534 -22.62 32.21 8.27
N ASP A 535 -23.96 32.12 8.23
CA ASP A 535 -24.88 33.27 8.20
C ASP A 535 -24.71 34.16 9.45
N LEU A 536 -24.33 33.60 10.60
CA LEU A 536 -24.08 34.33 11.84
C LEU A 536 -22.68 35.00 11.88
N TYR A 537 -21.64 34.26 11.53
CA TYR A 537 -20.25 34.69 11.77
C TYR A 537 -19.54 35.25 10.55
N PHE A 538 -20.01 34.93 9.31
CA PHE A 538 -19.38 35.35 8.04
C PHE A 538 -20.26 36.27 7.18
N LYS A 539 -21.41 36.72 7.68
CA LYS A 539 -22.41 37.51 6.92
C LYS A 539 -21.87 38.80 6.28
N ASP A 540 -20.86 39.42 6.88
CA ASP A 540 -20.22 40.66 6.47
C ASP A 540 -18.84 40.41 5.78
N LEU A 541 -18.54 39.16 5.46
CA LEU A 541 -17.30 38.76 4.79
C LEU A 541 -17.60 38.12 3.42
N ASN A 542 -16.72 38.38 2.47
CA ASN A 542 -16.70 37.63 1.21
C ASN A 542 -15.94 36.32 1.44
N TRP A 543 -16.61 35.19 1.29
CA TRP A 543 -16.01 33.91 1.57
C TRP A 543 -16.39 32.81 0.58
N ILE A 544 -15.47 31.82 0.39
CA ILE A 544 -15.68 30.65 -0.45
C ILE A 544 -15.48 29.38 0.41
N GLY A 545 -16.45 28.46 0.33
CA GLY A 545 -16.32 27.11 0.89
C GLY A 545 -15.76 26.14 -0.13
N ALA A 546 -14.49 25.76 -0.02
CA ALA A 546 -13.77 24.88 -0.94
C ALA A 546 -13.51 23.49 -0.35
N GLY A 547 -14.43 22.96 0.45
CA GLY A 547 -14.40 21.60 0.96
C GLY A 547 -15.04 20.59 -0.01
N ILE A 548 -14.51 19.36 -0.06
CA ILE A 548 -15.13 18.22 -0.76
C ILE A 548 -15.19 17.02 0.17
N SER A 549 -16.37 16.42 0.29
CA SER A 549 -16.57 15.24 1.13
C SER A 549 -15.64 14.10 0.72
N GLY A 550 -14.93 13.55 1.71
CA GLY A 550 -13.98 12.45 1.51
C GLY A 550 -12.57 12.85 1.14
N ASP A 551 -12.31 14.14 0.91
CA ASP A 551 -10.96 14.57 0.57
C ASP A 551 -9.94 14.17 1.62
N ARG A 552 -8.85 13.62 1.11
CA ARG A 552 -7.58 13.36 1.79
C ARG A 552 -6.56 14.42 1.38
N THR A 553 -5.40 14.41 2.00
CA THR A 553 -4.30 15.35 1.65
C THR A 553 -3.92 15.26 0.17
N GLN A 554 -3.80 14.06 -0.40
CA GLN A 554 -3.49 13.85 -1.82
C GLN A 554 -4.54 14.41 -2.78
N HIS A 555 -5.82 14.34 -2.42
CA HIS A 555 -6.91 14.88 -3.23
C HIS A 555 -6.89 16.41 -3.23
N LEU A 556 -6.63 16.99 -2.06
CA LEU A 556 -6.47 18.42 -1.94
C LEU A 556 -5.22 18.94 -2.68
N LEU A 557 -4.10 18.23 -2.59
CA LEU A 557 -2.90 18.53 -3.40
C LEU A 557 -3.21 18.54 -4.89
N TYR A 558 -3.94 17.53 -5.38
CA TYR A 558 -4.34 17.49 -6.78
C TYR A 558 -5.17 18.72 -7.18
N ARG A 559 -6.20 19.08 -6.40
CA ARG A 559 -7.03 20.25 -6.68
C ARG A 559 -6.24 21.54 -6.66
N LEU A 560 -5.40 21.74 -5.66
CA LEU A 560 -4.57 22.93 -5.55
C LEU A 560 -3.62 23.10 -6.74
N ASN A 561 -3.06 21.99 -7.25
CA ASN A 561 -2.12 22.05 -8.38
C ASN A 561 -2.82 22.24 -9.73
N ASN A 562 -4.09 21.84 -9.87
CA ASN A 562 -4.78 21.76 -11.16
C ASN A 562 -5.97 22.74 -11.32
N ALA A 563 -6.25 23.58 -10.30
CA ALA A 563 -7.35 24.53 -10.32
C ALA A 563 -6.87 25.94 -9.96
N ASN A 564 -7.72 26.95 -10.22
CA ASN A 564 -7.37 28.38 -10.15
C ASN A 564 -7.67 29.01 -8.77
N TYR A 565 -7.30 28.36 -7.70
CA TYR A 565 -7.57 28.82 -6.32
C TYR A 565 -7.00 30.21 -6.01
N GLU A 566 -5.86 30.55 -6.61
CA GLU A 566 -5.20 31.87 -6.47
C GLU A 566 -6.07 33.00 -7.01
N SER A 567 -6.97 32.73 -7.92
CA SER A 567 -7.89 33.75 -8.49
C SER A 567 -8.86 34.31 -7.43
N ALA A 568 -9.12 33.56 -6.37
CA ALA A 568 -9.96 34.01 -5.26
C ALA A 568 -9.33 35.12 -4.40
N GLN A 569 -8.00 35.31 -4.44
CA GLN A 569 -7.22 36.31 -3.73
C GLN A 569 -7.63 36.47 -2.24
N PRO A 570 -7.63 35.40 -1.42
CA PRO A 570 -8.11 35.48 -0.06
C PRO A 570 -7.15 36.24 0.86
N LYS A 571 -7.68 37.00 1.83
CA LYS A 571 -6.89 37.56 2.94
C LYS A 571 -6.48 36.45 3.91
N VAL A 572 -7.39 35.50 4.17
CA VAL A 572 -7.19 34.37 5.08
C VAL A 572 -7.59 33.07 4.41
N VAL A 573 -6.71 32.07 4.45
CA VAL A 573 -7.04 30.68 4.14
C VAL A 573 -7.25 29.90 5.43
N ILE A 574 -8.39 29.20 5.55
CA ILE A 574 -8.69 28.29 6.65
C ILE A 574 -8.48 26.88 6.15
N LEU A 575 -7.46 26.19 6.69
CA LEU A 575 -7.04 24.87 6.24
C LEU A 575 -7.36 23.79 7.27
N GLY A 576 -8.32 22.88 6.92
CA GLY A 576 -8.71 21.73 7.74
C GLY A 576 -8.70 20.44 6.94
N ILE A 577 -7.68 19.58 7.09
CA ILE A 577 -7.49 18.36 6.28
C ILE A 577 -6.77 17.27 7.08
N GLY A 578 -6.89 16.01 6.66
CA GLY A 578 -6.12 14.87 7.15
C GLY A 578 -6.96 13.77 7.81
N VAL A 579 -8.17 14.05 8.31
CA VAL A 579 -8.99 13.05 9.03
C VAL A 579 -9.35 11.83 8.17
N ASN A 580 -9.55 12.00 6.86
CA ASN A 580 -9.87 10.90 5.94
C ASN A 580 -8.66 10.02 5.59
N ASN A 581 -7.45 10.44 5.94
CA ASN A 581 -6.23 9.64 5.80
C ASN A 581 -6.05 8.62 6.93
N PHE A 582 -6.81 8.72 8.05
CA PHE A 582 -6.57 7.93 9.27
C PHE A 582 -6.61 6.42 9.06
N GLY A 583 -7.42 5.92 8.13
CA GLY A 583 -7.54 4.48 7.85
C GLY A 583 -6.39 3.90 7.02
N GLU A 584 -5.66 4.72 6.27
CA GLU A 584 -4.64 4.25 5.31
C GLU A 584 -3.22 4.67 5.69
N ASN A 585 -3.07 5.77 6.44
CA ASN A 585 -1.78 6.41 6.69
C ASN A 585 -1.44 6.44 8.18
N THR A 586 -0.15 6.41 8.50
CA THR A 586 0.36 6.68 9.86
C THR A 586 0.21 8.17 10.21
N ALA A 587 0.44 8.55 11.46
CA ALA A 587 0.43 9.94 11.87
C ALA A 587 1.52 10.77 11.16
N GLU A 588 2.69 10.17 10.98
CA GLU A 588 3.84 10.76 10.27
C GLU A 588 3.55 10.94 8.78
N GLU A 589 2.95 9.93 8.13
CA GLU A 589 2.54 10.03 6.73
C GLU A 589 1.49 11.13 6.52
N ILE A 590 0.55 11.30 7.48
CA ILE A 590 -0.46 12.37 7.44
C ILE A 590 0.19 13.73 7.67
N PHE A 591 1.13 13.82 8.61
CA PHE A 591 1.93 15.02 8.83
C PHE A 591 2.63 15.47 7.55
N ASP A 592 3.29 14.56 6.84
CA ASP A 592 3.93 14.84 5.55
C ASP A 592 2.91 15.36 4.53
N GLY A 593 1.73 14.74 4.45
CA GLY A 593 0.64 15.18 3.57
C GLY A 593 0.17 16.60 3.89
N ILE A 594 -0.01 16.93 5.18
CA ILE A 594 -0.40 18.28 5.62
C ILE A 594 0.70 19.28 5.31
N ARG A 595 1.98 18.92 5.50
CA ARG A 595 3.14 19.76 5.18
C ARG A 595 3.19 20.10 3.69
N GLU A 596 3.01 19.13 2.81
CA GLU A 596 2.99 19.38 1.37
C GLU A 596 1.79 20.25 0.94
N VAL A 597 0.60 20.01 1.52
CA VAL A 597 -0.56 20.90 1.29
C VAL A 597 -0.26 22.32 1.72
N LEU A 598 0.28 22.51 2.92
CA LEU A 598 0.62 23.84 3.44
C LEU A 598 1.66 24.54 2.55
N LYS A 599 2.67 23.82 2.09
CA LYS A 599 3.68 24.33 1.16
C LYS A 599 3.03 24.84 -0.14
N VAL A 600 2.17 24.05 -0.78
CA VAL A 600 1.46 24.45 -2.00
C VAL A 600 0.57 25.67 -1.74
N VAL A 601 -0.11 25.74 -0.60
CA VAL A 601 -0.94 26.89 -0.21
C VAL A 601 -0.07 28.15 -0.07
N LEU A 602 1.10 28.08 0.59
CA LEU A 602 2.02 29.19 0.76
C LEU A 602 2.61 29.68 -0.58
N GLU A 603 2.89 28.76 -1.51
CA GLU A 603 3.41 29.08 -2.83
C GLU A 603 2.35 29.67 -3.77
N LYS A 604 1.10 29.20 -3.63
CA LYS A 604 0.00 29.54 -4.55
C LYS A 604 -0.65 30.90 -4.25
N PHE A 605 -0.71 31.29 -2.99
CA PHE A 605 -1.37 32.54 -2.58
C PHE A 605 -0.37 33.69 -2.33
N SER A 606 -0.89 34.92 -2.23
CA SER A 606 -0.09 36.12 -1.94
C SER A 606 0.72 35.93 -0.65
N PRO A 607 1.97 36.45 -0.59
CA PRO A 607 2.74 36.53 0.66
C PRO A 607 2.05 37.28 1.80
N SER A 608 1.01 38.07 1.51
CA SER A 608 0.19 38.75 2.52
C SER A 608 -0.96 37.88 3.05
N THR A 609 -1.31 36.82 2.36
CA THR A 609 -2.37 35.89 2.78
C THR A 609 -1.97 35.17 4.07
N LYS A 610 -2.85 35.17 5.06
CA LYS A 610 -2.65 34.47 6.33
C LYS A 610 -3.32 33.11 6.30
N ILE A 611 -2.74 32.15 6.98
CA ILE A 611 -3.21 30.76 7.00
C ILE A 611 -3.57 30.38 8.42
N MET A 612 -4.85 30.08 8.66
CA MET A 612 -5.34 29.46 9.90
C MET A 612 -5.31 27.94 9.71
N LEU A 613 -4.30 27.28 10.27
CA LEU A 613 -4.09 25.84 10.15
C LEU A 613 -4.75 25.11 11.32
N PHE A 614 -5.74 24.29 11.01
CA PHE A 614 -6.43 23.43 11.99
C PHE A 614 -5.96 21.96 11.88
N GLY A 615 -5.38 21.51 10.75
CA GLY A 615 -5.10 20.11 10.50
C GLY A 615 -6.39 19.27 10.45
N PRO A 616 -6.39 18.01 10.94
CA PRO A 616 -7.64 17.30 11.23
C PRO A 616 -8.36 17.97 12.40
N LEU A 617 -9.66 18.22 12.30
CA LEU A 617 -10.44 18.65 13.45
C LEU A 617 -10.52 17.52 14.50
N PRO A 618 -10.82 17.84 15.78
CA PRO A 618 -10.94 16.84 16.83
C PRO A 618 -11.81 15.66 16.41
N THR A 619 -11.34 14.45 16.64
CA THR A 619 -11.99 13.22 16.19
C THR A 619 -11.80 12.07 17.20
N GLY A 620 -12.78 11.14 17.25
CA GLY A 620 -12.83 10.07 18.25
C GLY A 620 -13.57 10.55 19.50
N LEU A 621 -14.79 10.04 19.73
CA LEU A 621 -15.64 10.47 20.86
C LEU A 621 -14.96 10.25 22.21
N ASP A 622 -14.32 9.08 22.38
CA ASP A 622 -13.60 8.70 23.59
C ASP A 622 -12.11 9.11 23.47
N PRO A 623 -11.55 9.80 24.49
CA PRO A 623 -10.15 10.21 24.52
C PRO A 623 -9.13 9.05 24.55
N ASN A 624 -9.57 7.83 24.91
CA ASN A 624 -8.69 6.66 25.09
C ASN A 624 -8.67 5.72 23.86
N THR A 625 -9.08 6.20 22.69
CA THR A 625 -9.09 5.42 21.45
C THR A 625 -7.83 5.64 20.62
N ASP A 626 -7.39 4.63 19.86
CA ASP A 626 -6.29 4.72 18.88
C ASP A 626 -6.49 5.91 17.91
N ARG A 627 -7.76 6.20 17.58
CA ARG A 627 -8.11 7.34 16.74
C ARG A 627 -7.72 8.66 17.39
N ARG A 628 -8.00 8.83 18.69
CA ARG A 628 -7.64 10.03 19.46
C ARG A 628 -6.13 10.10 19.68
N GLU A 629 -5.46 8.97 19.91
CA GLU A 629 -4.01 8.91 20.01
C GLU A 629 -3.36 9.39 18.70
N LYS A 630 -3.82 8.87 17.55
CA LYS A 630 -3.35 9.32 16.24
C LYS A 630 -3.59 10.82 16.01
N TYR A 631 -4.78 11.33 16.38
CA TYR A 631 -5.08 12.76 16.34
C TYR A 631 -4.06 13.58 17.15
N ASN A 632 -3.83 13.22 18.40
CA ASN A 632 -2.90 13.90 19.30
C ASN A 632 -1.47 13.89 18.73
N LYS A 633 -1.04 12.77 18.18
CA LYS A 633 0.27 12.62 17.55
C LYS A 633 0.42 13.55 16.34
N ILE A 634 -0.57 13.63 15.45
CA ILE A 634 -0.54 14.55 14.30
C ILE A 634 -0.42 15.99 14.79
N HIS A 635 -1.24 16.40 15.78
CA HIS A 635 -1.21 17.75 16.32
C HIS A 635 0.13 18.09 17.00
N SER A 636 0.76 17.12 17.65
CA SER A 636 2.10 17.29 18.22
C SER A 636 3.17 17.58 17.15
N LEU A 637 2.97 17.09 15.91
CA LEU A 637 3.88 17.29 14.79
C LEU A 637 3.62 18.60 14.05
N ILE A 638 2.33 18.96 13.82
CA ILE A 638 1.98 20.14 13.00
C ILE A 638 2.02 21.46 13.77
N LYS A 639 2.04 21.44 15.10
CA LYS A 639 2.03 22.67 15.93
C LYS A 639 3.16 23.64 15.57
N ASP A 640 4.32 23.12 15.19
CA ASP A 640 5.51 23.91 14.92
C ASP A 640 5.41 24.69 13.59
N PHE A 641 4.44 24.38 12.73
CA PHE A 641 4.14 25.21 11.55
C PHE A 641 3.67 26.62 11.93
N GLY A 642 3.09 26.80 13.13
CA GLY A 642 2.72 28.12 13.67
C GLY A 642 3.90 29.04 13.99
N ASN A 643 5.15 28.61 13.81
CA ASN A 643 6.33 29.45 13.92
C ASN A 643 6.58 30.30 12.65
N ASP A 644 5.90 29.99 11.52
CA ASP A 644 5.92 30.85 10.32
C ASP A 644 5.04 32.08 10.56
N LYS A 645 5.53 33.26 10.17
CA LYS A 645 4.83 34.55 10.38
C LYS A 645 3.47 34.66 9.69
N ASN A 646 3.18 33.79 8.72
CA ASN A 646 1.92 33.78 7.98
C ASN A 646 1.03 32.60 8.35
N VAL A 647 1.48 31.67 9.20
CA VAL A 647 0.74 30.50 9.61
C VAL A 647 0.35 30.58 11.08
N PHE A 648 -0.93 30.51 11.37
CA PHE A 648 -1.48 30.47 12.70
C PHE A 648 -2.02 29.07 12.95
N TYR A 649 -1.34 28.32 13.78
CA TYR A 649 -1.78 26.96 14.16
C TYR A 649 -2.84 27.02 15.28
N TYR A 650 -3.90 26.26 15.12
CA TYR A 650 -4.98 26.13 16.10
C TYR A 650 -5.36 24.67 16.35
N ASN A 651 -5.51 24.33 17.62
CA ASN A 651 -6.14 23.08 18.05
C ASN A 651 -7.32 23.43 18.94
N ILE A 652 -8.54 23.18 18.45
CA ILE A 652 -9.79 23.54 19.13
C ILE A 652 -10.41 22.37 19.91
N ILE A 653 -9.61 21.44 20.37
CA ILE A 653 -10.13 20.27 21.11
C ILE A 653 -10.82 20.67 22.41
N ASN A 654 -10.30 21.68 23.11
CA ASN A 654 -10.86 22.15 24.37
C ASN A 654 -12.24 22.79 24.21
N GLU A 655 -12.48 23.45 23.08
CA GLU A 655 -13.76 24.08 22.74
C GLU A 655 -14.85 23.05 22.39
N LEU A 656 -14.43 21.86 21.96
CA LEU A 656 -15.31 20.80 21.44
C LEU A 656 -15.42 19.58 22.35
N SER A 657 -14.67 19.54 23.47
CA SER A 657 -14.71 18.45 24.46
C SER A 657 -15.26 18.92 25.81
N ASP A 658 -15.63 17.94 26.62
CA ASP A 658 -15.92 18.14 28.04
C ASP A 658 -14.62 18.14 28.90
N GLU A 659 -14.76 18.37 30.20
CA GLU A 659 -13.64 18.40 31.15
C GLU A 659 -12.87 17.07 31.27
N LYS A 660 -13.47 15.96 30.83
CA LYS A 660 -12.84 14.63 30.80
C LYS A 660 -12.21 14.30 29.45
N GLY A 661 -12.31 15.20 28.47
CA GLY A 661 -11.74 15.04 27.12
C GLY A 661 -12.63 14.27 26.14
N PHE A 662 -13.86 13.89 26.52
CA PHE A 662 -14.81 13.32 25.54
C PHE A 662 -15.35 14.42 24.62
N LEU A 663 -15.47 14.13 23.31
CA LEU A 663 -16.14 15.05 22.41
C LEU A 663 -17.62 15.18 22.78
N ARG A 664 -18.10 16.40 22.85
CA ARG A 664 -19.47 16.71 23.28
C ARG A 664 -20.48 16.21 22.26
N ALA A 665 -21.45 15.40 22.73
CA ALA A 665 -22.46 14.77 21.87
C ALA A 665 -23.48 15.77 21.29
N ASP A 666 -23.60 16.97 21.84
CA ASP A 666 -24.39 18.06 21.27
C ASP A 666 -23.67 18.79 20.12
N LEU A 667 -22.34 18.60 19.99
CA LEU A 667 -21.51 19.24 18.97
C LEU A 667 -21.09 18.27 17.85
N TYR A 668 -21.10 16.97 18.10
CA TYR A 668 -20.62 15.93 17.18
C TYR A 668 -21.70 14.91 16.82
N SER A 669 -21.68 14.43 15.58
CA SER A 669 -22.43 13.24 15.19
C SER A 669 -21.87 11.98 15.85
N GLN A 670 -22.65 10.88 15.83
CA GLN A 670 -22.27 9.60 16.44
C GLN A 670 -21.00 8.97 15.85
N ASP A 671 -20.57 9.40 14.65
CA ASP A 671 -19.35 8.93 14.03
C ASP A 671 -18.06 9.51 14.67
N GLY A 672 -18.22 10.51 15.53
CA GLY A 672 -17.09 11.19 16.19
C GLY A 672 -16.15 11.91 15.23
N ILE A 673 -16.66 12.31 14.06
CA ILE A 673 -15.90 13.01 13.00
C ILE A 673 -16.60 14.30 12.59
N HIS A 674 -17.90 14.21 12.27
CA HIS A 674 -18.64 15.32 11.69
C HIS A 674 -19.30 16.17 12.77
N LEU A 675 -19.18 17.49 12.61
CA LEU A 675 -19.83 18.46 13.49
C LEU A 675 -21.34 18.53 13.21
N LEU A 676 -22.11 18.66 14.27
CA LEU A 676 -23.51 19.09 14.25
C LEU A 676 -23.62 20.62 14.10
N PRO A 677 -24.80 21.21 13.79
CA PRO A 677 -24.94 22.66 13.65
C PRO A 677 -24.36 23.47 14.83
N GLU A 678 -24.55 23.02 16.07
CA GLU A 678 -24.00 23.68 17.25
C GLU A 678 -22.43 23.60 17.29
N GLY A 679 -21.83 22.50 16.82
CA GLY A 679 -20.39 22.40 16.68
C GLY A 679 -19.82 23.41 15.68
N TYR A 680 -20.54 23.63 14.56
CA TYR A 680 -20.18 24.69 13.61
C TYR A 680 -20.30 26.09 14.22
N LYS A 681 -21.26 26.36 15.10
CA LYS A 681 -21.35 27.65 15.80
C LYS A 681 -20.14 27.90 16.71
N VAL A 682 -19.67 26.86 17.43
CA VAL A 682 -18.46 26.94 18.24
C VAL A 682 -17.25 27.25 17.37
N TRP A 683 -17.05 26.50 16.28
CA TRP A 683 -15.93 26.69 15.37
C TRP A 683 -16.01 28.03 14.62
N GLY A 684 -17.20 28.45 14.18
CA GLY A 684 -17.43 29.74 13.53
C GLY A 684 -17.12 30.93 14.42
N LYS A 685 -17.52 30.88 15.69
CA LYS A 685 -17.18 31.90 16.70
C LYS A 685 -15.64 31.97 16.85
N PHE A 686 -14.99 30.82 17.01
CA PHE A 686 -13.53 30.76 17.13
C PHE A 686 -12.81 31.35 15.90
N ILE A 687 -13.24 31.00 14.68
CA ILE A 687 -12.69 31.57 13.44
C ILE A 687 -12.89 33.08 13.44
N ARG A 688 -14.07 33.58 13.75
CA ARG A 688 -14.37 35.01 13.71
C ARG A 688 -13.51 35.84 14.68
N GLU A 689 -13.32 35.36 15.88
CA GLU A 689 -12.49 36.00 16.91
C GLU A 689 -11.02 36.05 16.48
N ASN A 690 -10.50 34.97 15.90
CA ASN A 690 -9.10 34.87 15.48
C ASN A 690 -8.84 35.48 14.10
N TYR A 691 -9.84 35.64 13.23
CA TYR A 691 -9.72 36.33 11.95
C TYR A 691 -9.17 37.75 12.11
N PHE A 692 -9.71 38.52 13.07
CA PHE A 692 -9.22 39.88 13.34
C PHE A 692 -7.80 39.94 13.89
N ILE A 693 -7.34 38.87 14.56
CA ILE A 693 -5.95 38.78 15.04
C ILE A 693 -5.03 38.49 13.86
N ALA A 694 -5.40 37.60 12.96
CA ALA A 694 -4.60 37.24 11.80
C ALA A 694 -4.48 38.38 10.76
N THR A 695 -5.49 39.25 10.67
CA THR A 695 -5.55 40.34 9.66
C THR A 695 -4.98 41.69 10.14
N LYS A 696 -4.64 41.81 11.43
CA LYS A 696 -3.92 42.95 11.98
C LYS A 696 -2.41 42.82 11.70
#